data_6bc60b3708ccd5b6a7f46a6d1e6069e0
#
_entry.id   6bc60b3708ccd5b6a7f46a6d1e6069e0
#
_cell.length_a   1.000
_cell.length_b   1.000
_cell.length_c   1.000
_cell.angle_alpha   90.00
_cell.angle_beta   90.00
_cell.angle_gamma   90.00
#
_symmetry.space_group_name_H-M   'P 1'
#
loop_
_entity.id
_entity.type
_entity.pdbx_description
1 polymer ?
#
loop_
_entity_poly.entity_id
_entity_poly.type
_entity_poly.pdbx_seq_one_letter_code
_entity_poly.pdbx_strand_id
1 'polypeptide(L)'
;MAQSSIDVATSGRVEASTVAAVNTLPRLSPELDREIVAIARGLAMDAPLKAKSGHQGTAMALAPLAHVLYSRIMQHAPQDPFWRNRDRFVLSAGHASILQYAMLFLNGYGLELSDLQSFRQFDSLTPGHPEAGHTAGVEVTTGPLGQGFANAVGMAIAESNLRARFGSELMDHRTYVIAGDGCLMEGISHEAASLAGHLGLDRLICVYDDNKITIDGSTSLTCSDDVVARFTSYGWNVVQLGEIGEDLDALEVALNNAKQHRGSPTLCILQTHIGFPSPDFTDSHEAHGNPFLAEHVERTKAVLNIPNEPFWAPDQTVAASREFAKKRSEQIVATYKSTKLNPEFEACWNPQKSAKWNSKMPSFESDSTLATRQAMPLAISASLSELPGLMLGSADLTGNTGVKIGALKAHSASQPEGQQIYFGIREHAMAAAMVGMSLHGGILPVGGTFFVFADYMRPSIRLAALSHAKVIFVFSHDSVGVGEDGPTHQPVEHLASLRIIPDLHVVRPADSNETAQAWRDAADHDGPTALILSRQSLPITTDGSAIATGAGVIRRTTATAQIVLVGTGSEVSLCFQAAAQLEESGIASQVVSMPSWDRFESMSDDFKRTVFPRGVPVLSVEAGSTFGWSKYADQSIGIDRFGASAPGNVVMQKLGLSVQHVVESAIGLIESDKQGR
;
A
#
# COMPACT_ATOMS: atom_id res chain seq x y z
N MET A 1 28.28 29.40 37.80
CA MET A 1 28.87 28.30 38.59
C MET A 1 27.74 27.52 39.20
N ALA A 2 27.43 26.37 38.68
CA ALA A 2 26.84 25.20 39.32
C ALA A 2 26.88 24.07 38.27
N GLN A 3 27.91 23.21 38.38
CA GLN A 3 28.01 21.94 37.69
C GLN A 3 27.00 21.00 38.34
N SER A 4 26.05 20.46 37.56
CA SER A 4 25.31 19.28 37.95
C SER A 4 25.81 18.11 37.11
N SER A 5 26.48 17.20 37.75
CA SER A 5 26.93 15.90 37.25
C SER A 5 25.75 15.06 36.82
N ILE A 6 25.75 14.61 35.57
CA ILE A 6 24.84 13.58 35.05
C ILE A 6 25.52 12.23 35.38
N ASP A 7 24.95 11.50 36.30
CA ASP A 7 25.28 10.10 36.55
C ASP A 7 24.93 9.22 35.37
N VAL A 8 25.94 8.63 34.76
CA VAL A 8 25.81 7.56 33.75
C VAL A 8 25.40 6.29 34.50
N ALA A 9 24.15 5.92 34.34
CA ALA A 9 23.62 4.65 34.84
C ALA A 9 24.27 3.48 34.11
N THR A 10 25.01 2.71 34.87
CA THR A 10 25.69 1.48 34.51
C THR A 10 24.71 0.40 33.98
N SER A 11 25.15 -0.29 32.94
CA SER A 11 24.55 -1.50 32.36
C SER A 11 24.05 -2.48 33.43
N GLY A 12 22.74 -2.54 33.60
CA GLY A 12 22.09 -3.57 34.42
C GLY A 12 22.03 -4.89 33.65
N ARG A 13 22.82 -5.87 34.08
CA ARG A 13 22.55 -7.28 33.77
C ARG A 13 21.15 -7.59 34.28
N VAL A 14 20.28 -8.13 33.35
CA VAL A 14 18.95 -8.62 33.70
C VAL A 14 19.10 -9.82 34.63
N GLU A 15 18.90 -9.61 35.92
CA GLU A 15 18.66 -10.71 36.86
C GLU A 15 17.29 -11.35 36.55
N ALA A 16 17.30 -12.68 36.44
CA ALA A 16 16.12 -13.51 36.23
C ALA A 16 15.16 -13.39 37.42
N SER A 17 14.23 -12.44 37.38
CA SER A 17 13.17 -12.35 38.40
C SER A 17 11.82 -12.79 37.80
N THR A 18 11.33 -13.91 38.32
CA THR A 18 9.96 -14.42 38.36
C THR A 18 9.17 -14.33 37.05
N VAL A 19 9.26 -15.40 36.25
CA VAL A 19 8.35 -15.75 35.18
C VAL A 19 6.97 -16.01 35.80
N ALA A 20 6.07 -15.03 35.70
CA ALA A 20 4.64 -15.27 35.91
C ALA A 20 4.14 -16.28 34.86
N ALA A 21 3.29 -17.20 35.26
CA ALA A 21 2.79 -18.34 34.51
C ALA A 21 2.73 -18.12 33.00
N VAL A 22 3.74 -18.59 32.27
CA VAL A 22 3.77 -18.63 30.83
C VAL A 22 2.70 -19.66 30.38
N ASN A 23 1.83 -19.23 29.52
CA ASN A 23 0.75 -19.97 28.88
C ASN A 23 1.11 -21.44 28.62
N THR A 24 0.20 -22.35 28.98
CA THR A 24 0.30 -23.80 28.80
C THR A 24 0.11 -24.26 27.34
N LEU A 25 0.45 -23.43 26.36
CA LEU A 25 0.43 -23.86 24.96
C LEU A 25 1.50 -24.93 24.73
N PRO A 26 1.21 -25.96 23.92
CA PRO A 26 2.13 -27.04 23.65
C PRO A 26 3.44 -26.53 23.02
N ARG A 27 4.53 -27.23 23.30
CA ARG A 27 5.86 -27.01 22.69
C ARG A 27 6.29 -28.23 21.92
N LEU A 28 7.08 -28.00 20.87
CA LEU A 28 7.79 -29.05 20.16
C LEU A 28 8.93 -29.59 21.04
N SER A 29 9.40 -30.81 20.75
CA SER A 29 10.62 -31.29 21.41
C SER A 29 11.86 -30.55 20.85
N PRO A 30 12.94 -30.42 21.65
CA PRO A 30 14.16 -29.77 21.18
C PRO A 30 14.78 -30.44 19.93
N GLU A 31 14.57 -31.74 19.77
CA GLU A 31 15.02 -32.49 18.59
C GLU A 31 14.24 -32.04 17.34
N LEU A 32 12.90 -31.94 17.46
CA LEU A 32 12.04 -31.53 16.36
C LEU A 32 12.24 -30.07 16.01
N ASP A 33 12.43 -29.18 16.99
CA ASP A 33 12.80 -27.78 16.77
C ASP A 33 14.07 -27.65 15.92
N ARG A 34 15.14 -28.39 16.29
CA ARG A 34 16.41 -28.39 15.52
C ARG A 34 16.24 -28.92 14.11
N GLU A 35 15.49 -30.00 13.94
CA GLU A 35 15.24 -30.59 12.62
C GLU A 35 14.45 -29.65 11.71
N ILE A 36 13.42 -28.98 12.22
CA ILE A 36 12.62 -27.99 11.48
C ILE A 36 13.50 -26.81 11.04
N VAL A 37 14.34 -26.27 11.92
CA VAL A 37 15.28 -25.20 11.56
C VAL A 37 16.28 -25.67 10.49
N ALA A 38 16.79 -26.89 10.59
CA ALA A 38 17.70 -27.45 9.60
C ALA A 38 17.01 -27.67 8.23
N ILE A 39 15.76 -28.14 8.21
CA ILE A 39 14.93 -28.22 6.99
C ILE A 39 14.77 -26.84 6.37
N ALA A 40 14.40 -25.84 7.16
CA ALA A 40 14.19 -24.46 6.66
C ALA A 40 15.48 -23.91 6.02
N ARG A 41 16.63 -24.12 6.62
CA ARG A 41 17.95 -23.76 6.07
C ARG A 41 18.27 -24.54 4.78
N GLY A 42 17.97 -25.83 4.76
CA GLY A 42 18.13 -26.66 3.56
C GLY A 42 17.31 -26.15 2.39
N LEU A 43 16.02 -25.90 2.62
CA LEU A 43 15.09 -25.34 1.62
C LEU A 43 15.54 -23.95 1.16
N ALA A 44 16.05 -23.11 2.09
CA ALA A 44 16.56 -21.78 1.77
C ALA A 44 17.76 -21.81 0.81
N MET A 45 18.57 -22.89 0.81
CA MET A 45 19.66 -23.07 -0.14
C MET A 45 19.21 -23.79 -1.44
N ASP A 46 18.41 -24.83 -1.32
CA ASP A 46 18.03 -25.69 -2.46
C ASP A 46 17.15 -24.93 -3.47
N ALA A 47 16.21 -24.10 -2.99
CA ALA A 47 15.29 -23.39 -3.88
C ALA A 47 16.02 -22.34 -4.75
N PRO A 48 16.88 -21.45 -4.20
CA PRO A 48 17.70 -20.56 -5.01
C PRO A 48 18.67 -21.29 -5.94
N LEU A 49 19.31 -22.39 -5.49
CA LEU A 49 20.18 -23.19 -6.31
C LEU A 49 19.43 -23.74 -7.55
N LYS A 50 18.26 -24.31 -7.36
CA LYS A 50 17.43 -24.85 -8.45
C LYS A 50 16.96 -23.76 -9.40
N ALA A 51 16.52 -22.63 -8.85
CA ALA A 51 16.04 -21.48 -9.63
C ALA A 51 17.20 -20.72 -10.31
N LYS A 52 18.45 -20.96 -9.93
CA LYS A 52 19.64 -20.16 -10.31
C LYS A 52 19.45 -18.67 -10.01
N SER A 53 18.65 -18.36 -9.03
CA SER A 53 18.31 -17.00 -8.61
C SER A 53 17.71 -17.03 -7.21
N GLY A 54 18.11 -16.13 -6.34
CA GLY A 54 17.54 -16.00 -4.99
C GLY A 54 18.52 -15.42 -3.98
N HIS A 55 18.04 -15.26 -2.74
CA HIS A 55 18.77 -14.65 -1.64
C HIS A 55 18.68 -15.62 -0.45
N GLN A 56 19.66 -16.50 -0.28
CA GLN A 56 19.62 -17.51 0.76
C GLN A 56 20.21 -17.06 2.09
N GLY A 57 21.17 -16.12 2.09
CA GLY A 57 21.98 -15.83 3.28
C GLY A 57 21.18 -15.32 4.48
N THR A 58 20.34 -14.30 4.28
CA THR A 58 19.41 -13.79 5.28
C THR A 58 18.41 -14.86 5.71
N ALA A 59 17.87 -15.64 4.75
CA ALA A 59 16.91 -16.69 5.04
C ALA A 59 17.51 -17.80 5.92
N MET A 60 18.76 -18.16 5.70
CA MET A 60 19.48 -19.15 6.51
C MET A 60 19.73 -18.63 7.93
N ALA A 61 20.23 -17.39 8.05
CA ALA A 61 20.55 -16.78 9.33
C ALA A 61 19.32 -16.62 10.23
N LEU A 62 18.17 -16.26 9.63
CA LEU A 62 16.93 -15.98 10.35
C LEU A 62 16.00 -17.20 10.52
N ALA A 63 16.39 -18.39 10.06
CA ALA A 63 15.54 -19.60 10.17
C ALA A 63 15.15 -19.90 11.64
N PRO A 64 16.04 -19.80 12.66
CA PRO A 64 15.65 -19.99 14.07
C PRO A 64 14.63 -18.96 14.55
N LEU A 65 14.84 -17.66 14.25
CA LEU A 65 13.92 -16.58 14.60
C LEU A 65 12.53 -16.81 13.99
N ALA A 66 12.48 -17.12 12.70
CA ALA A 66 11.20 -17.38 12.02
C ALA A 66 10.51 -18.62 12.61
N HIS A 67 11.25 -19.69 12.91
CA HIS A 67 10.71 -20.86 13.59
C HIS A 67 10.11 -20.50 14.96
N VAL A 68 10.81 -19.73 15.80
CA VAL A 68 10.31 -19.27 17.11
C VAL A 68 9.05 -18.41 16.94
N LEU A 69 9.03 -17.49 15.98
CA LEU A 69 7.85 -16.68 15.71
C LEU A 69 6.63 -17.55 15.40
N TYR A 70 6.72 -18.47 14.44
CA TYR A 70 5.59 -19.31 14.01
C TYR A 70 5.21 -20.39 15.04
N SER A 71 6.18 -21.02 15.72
CA SER A 71 5.90 -22.14 16.64
C SER A 71 5.58 -21.72 18.06
N ARG A 72 6.09 -20.56 18.54
CA ARG A 72 6.04 -20.23 19.97
C ARG A 72 5.37 -18.88 20.27
N ILE A 73 5.46 -17.88 19.40
CA ILE A 73 5.11 -16.50 19.69
C ILE A 73 3.78 -16.08 19.06
N MET A 74 3.65 -16.24 17.74
CA MET A 74 2.51 -15.73 16.99
C MET A 74 1.23 -16.49 17.28
N GLN A 75 0.13 -15.74 17.30
CA GLN A 75 -1.24 -16.28 17.29
C GLN A 75 -1.71 -16.31 15.84
N HIS A 76 -1.65 -17.47 15.22
CA HIS A 76 -2.02 -17.67 13.84
C HIS A 76 -2.82 -18.95 13.64
N ALA A 77 -3.56 -19.06 12.54
CA ALA A 77 -4.41 -20.20 12.24
C ALA A 77 -4.18 -20.66 10.79
N PRO A 78 -3.28 -21.61 10.52
CA PRO A 78 -3.00 -22.07 9.15
C PRO A 78 -4.25 -22.58 8.41
N GLN A 79 -5.24 -23.15 9.11
CA GLN A 79 -6.51 -23.61 8.55
C GLN A 79 -7.52 -22.48 8.28
N ASP A 80 -7.28 -21.29 8.84
CA ASP A 80 -8.05 -20.06 8.60
C ASP A 80 -7.08 -18.88 8.48
N PRO A 81 -6.31 -18.79 7.37
CA PRO A 81 -5.28 -17.77 7.19
C PRO A 81 -5.85 -16.34 7.12
N PHE A 82 -7.18 -16.20 7.04
CA PHE A 82 -7.89 -14.93 7.06
C PHE A 82 -8.57 -14.62 8.41
N TRP A 83 -8.33 -15.43 9.45
CA TRP A 83 -8.84 -15.13 10.78
C TRP A 83 -8.50 -13.68 11.19
N ARG A 84 -9.51 -12.91 11.54
CA ARG A 84 -9.37 -11.44 11.68
C ARG A 84 -8.40 -11.02 12.78
N ASN A 85 -8.40 -11.72 13.93
CA ASN A 85 -7.55 -11.42 15.08
C ASN A 85 -6.22 -12.22 15.08
N ARG A 86 -5.77 -12.70 13.92
CA ARG A 86 -4.43 -13.31 13.80
C ARG A 86 -3.34 -12.28 13.95
N ASP A 87 -2.22 -12.66 14.53
CA ASP A 87 -1.00 -11.85 14.43
C ASP A 87 -0.57 -11.74 12.95
N ARG A 88 0.01 -10.62 12.57
CA ARG A 88 0.49 -10.34 11.23
C ARG A 88 2.01 -10.54 11.18
N PHE A 89 2.48 -11.27 10.18
CA PHE A 89 3.90 -11.40 9.89
C PHE A 89 4.26 -10.66 8.62
N VAL A 90 5.20 -9.72 8.71
CA VAL A 90 5.67 -8.90 7.59
C VAL A 90 7.16 -9.12 7.39
N LEU A 91 7.54 -9.75 6.28
CA LEU A 91 8.92 -9.85 5.85
C LEU A 91 9.26 -8.60 5.01
N SER A 92 9.69 -7.52 5.68
CA SER A 92 10.10 -6.28 5.00
C SER A 92 11.36 -6.49 4.15
N ALA A 93 12.28 -7.35 4.59
CA ALA A 93 13.39 -7.87 3.79
C ALA A 93 12.88 -8.93 2.80
N GLY A 94 12.00 -8.52 1.88
CA GLY A 94 11.25 -9.42 0.98
C GLY A 94 12.11 -10.29 0.06
N HIS A 95 13.38 -9.93 -0.15
CA HIS A 95 14.34 -10.76 -0.87
C HIS A 95 14.59 -12.12 -0.18
N ALA A 96 14.43 -12.19 1.16
CA ALA A 96 14.52 -13.45 1.91
C ALA A 96 13.21 -14.28 1.85
N SER A 97 12.39 -14.13 0.80
CA SER A 97 11.07 -14.76 0.62
C SER A 97 11.02 -16.25 0.90
N ILE A 98 12.07 -16.97 0.53
CA ILE A 98 12.16 -18.43 0.76
C ILE A 98 12.07 -18.79 2.24
N LEU A 99 12.50 -17.92 3.17
CA LEU A 99 12.31 -18.10 4.60
C LEU A 99 10.81 -18.16 4.95
N GLN A 100 10.04 -17.21 4.45
CA GLN A 100 8.59 -17.16 4.69
C GLN A 100 7.90 -18.36 4.06
N TYR A 101 8.25 -18.73 2.84
CA TYR A 101 7.65 -19.90 2.18
C TYR A 101 7.99 -21.22 2.88
N ALA A 102 9.21 -21.37 3.38
CA ALA A 102 9.58 -22.54 4.19
C ALA A 102 8.75 -22.62 5.48
N MET A 103 8.54 -21.47 6.17
CA MET A 103 7.68 -21.44 7.36
C MET A 103 6.22 -21.73 7.03
N LEU A 104 5.66 -21.18 5.95
CA LEU A 104 4.29 -21.44 5.51
C LEU A 104 4.08 -22.93 5.15
N PHE A 105 5.06 -23.55 4.45
CA PHE A 105 5.06 -24.97 4.16
C PHE A 105 5.07 -25.82 5.41
N LEU A 106 6.00 -25.56 6.33
CA LEU A 106 6.19 -26.32 7.57
C LEU A 106 5.01 -26.17 8.55
N ASN A 107 4.29 -25.04 8.51
CA ASN A 107 3.14 -24.77 9.36
C ASN A 107 1.78 -25.11 8.71
N GLY A 108 1.74 -25.59 7.48
CA GLY A 108 0.53 -26.10 6.85
C GLY A 108 -0.41 -25.03 6.30
N TYR A 109 0.13 -23.97 5.69
CA TYR A 109 -0.64 -22.91 4.99
C TYR A 109 -1.02 -23.28 3.54
N GLY A 110 -0.97 -24.55 3.21
CA GLY A 110 -1.37 -25.05 1.88
C GLY A 110 -0.25 -25.15 0.86
N LEU A 111 0.98 -24.72 1.18
CA LEU A 111 2.13 -24.97 0.34
C LEU A 111 2.60 -26.42 0.47
N GLU A 112 2.97 -27.02 -0.66
CA GLU A 112 3.58 -28.33 -0.74
C GLU A 112 5.06 -28.21 -1.17
N LEU A 113 5.83 -29.29 -1.01
CA LEU A 113 7.26 -29.30 -1.36
C LEU A 113 7.49 -28.96 -2.84
N SER A 114 6.57 -29.37 -3.72
CA SER A 114 6.58 -29.04 -5.16
C SER A 114 6.49 -27.54 -5.43
N ASP A 115 5.82 -26.79 -4.57
CA ASP A 115 5.72 -25.34 -4.72
C ASP A 115 7.06 -24.67 -4.41
N LEU A 116 7.78 -25.13 -3.37
CA LEU A 116 9.14 -24.65 -3.09
C LEU A 116 10.13 -25.07 -4.18
N GLN A 117 9.93 -26.26 -4.78
CA GLN A 117 10.70 -26.71 -5.94
C GLN A 117 10.46 -25.87 -7.19
N SER A 118 9.33 -25.15 -7.24
CA SER A 118 8.93 -24.23 -8.31
C SER A 118 9.22 -22.76 -7.96
N PHE A 119 10.08 -22.51 -6.96
CA PHE A 119 10.47 -21.17 -6.53
C PHE A 119 10.91 -20.30 -7.70
N ARG A 120 10.36 -19.09 -7.82
CA ARG A 120 10.61 -18.10 -8.89
C ARG A 120 10.27 -18.59 -10.32
N GLN A 121 9.40 -19.58 -10.46
CA GLN A 121 8.87 -19.96 -11.75
C GLN A 121 7.59 -19.21 -12.08
N PHE A 122 7.23 -19.15 -13.37
CA PHE A 122 6.01 -18.47 -13.83
C PHE A 122 4.77 -19.11 -13.19
N ASP A 123 3.86 -18.30 -12.67
CA ASP A 123 2.63 -18.68 -11.95
C ASP A 123 2.84 -19.58 -10.71
N SER A 124 4.05 -19.64 -10.17
CA SER A 124 4.34 -20.39 -8.94
C SER A 124 3.76 -19.70 -7.71
N LEU A 125 3.26 -20.49 -6.74
CA LEU A 125 2.84 -20.00 -5.41
C LEU A 125 4.00 -19.48 -4.56
N THR A 126 5.25 -19.60 -5.04
CA THR A 126 6.45 -19.11 -4.38
C THR A 126 7.20 -18.11 -5.26
N PRO A 127 6.63 -16.94 -5.57
CA PRO A 127 7.28 -15.93 -6.38
C PRO A 127 8.57 -15.41 -5.75
N GLY A 128 9.35 -14.63 -6.51
CA GLY A 128 10.66 -14.16 -6.09
C GLY A 128 10.66 -13.32 -4.81
N HIS A 129 9.55 -12.63 -4.55
CA HIS A 129 9.30 -11.82 -3.36
C HIS A 129 7.86 -12.09 -2.90
N PRO A 130 7.52 -11.91 -1.61
CA PRO A 130 6.18 -12.13 -1.11
C PRO A 130 5.14 -11.24 -1.80
N GLU A 131 4.01 -11.83 -2.20
CA GLU A 131 2.89 -11.14 -2.85
C GLU A 131 1.61 -11.40 -2.07
N ALA A 132 0.98 -10.32 -1.57
CA ALA A 132 -0.29 -10.40 -0.84
C ALA A 132 -1.40 -10.93 -1.75
N GLY A 133 -2.22 -11.84 -1.22
CA GLY A 133 -3.32 -12.44 -1.97
C GLY A 133 -2.91 -13.57 -2.94
N HIS A 134 -1.62 -13.73 -3.23
CA HIS A 134 -1.11 -14.80 -4.10
C HIS A 134 -0.77 -16.08 -3.31
N THR A 135 -0.04 -15.92 -2.20
CA THR A 135 0.33 -17.05 -1.33
C THR A 135 -0.41 -16.94 0.00
N ALA A 136 -1.13 -17.99 0.41
CA ALA A 136 -1.83 -18.00 1.70
C ALA A 136 -0.86 -17.77 2.86
N GLY A 137 -1.19 -16.83 3.77
CA GLY A 137 -0.35 -16.46 4.90
C GLY A 137 0.68 -15.34 4.61
N VAL A 138 0.73 -14.84 3.37
CA VAL A 138 1.50 -13.63 3.01
C VAL A 138 0.59 -12.42 3.20
N GLU A 139 0.97 -11.51 4.11
CA GLU A 139 0.16 -10.37 4.52
C GLU A 139 0.36 -9.14 3.63
N VAL A 140 1.55 -8.93 3.08
CA VAL A 140 1.91 -7.75 2.28
C VAL A 140 2.81 -8.13 1.11
N THR A 141 2.74 -7.36 0.03
CA THR A 141 3.68 -7.45 -1.09
C THR A 141 4.93 -6.67 -0.77
N THR A 142 6.07 -7.35 -0.72
CA THR A 142 7.38 -6.77 -0.42
C THR A 142 8.38 -7.01 -1.55
N GLY A 143 9.61 -6.54 -1.38
CA GLY A 143 10.65 -6.56 -2.41
C GLY A 143 11.29 -5.18 -2.52
N PRO A 144 10.53 -4.10 -2.83
CA PRO A 144 11.02 -2.74 -2.61
C PRO A 144 11.23 -2.50 -1.11
N LEU A 145 12.49 -2.25 -0.73
CA LEU A 145 12.91 -2.12 0.67
C LEU A 145 12.18 -0.98 1.39
N GLY A 146 11.93 -1.13 2.70
CA GLY A 146 11.21 -0.16 3.51
C GLY A 146 9.68 -0.20 3.38
N GLN A 147 9.14 -0.66 2.24
CA GLN A 147 7.69 -0.71 2.02
C GLN A 147 6.98 -1.62 3.04
N GLY A 148 7.50 -2.84 3.26
CA GLY A 148 6.94 -3.77 4.23
C GLY A 148 6.91 -3.22 5.65
N PHE A 149 7.98 -2.52 6.07
CA PHE A 149 8.04 -1.85 7.37
C PHE A 149 6.92 -0.80 7.50
N ALA A 150 6.74 0.05 6.48
CA ALA A 150 5.69 1.07 6.49
C ALA A 150 4.27 0.47 6.37
N ASN A 151 4.09 -0.63 5.60
CA ASN A 151 2.82 -1.38 5.60
C ASN A 151 2.49 -1.93 7.00
N ALA A 152 3.48 -2.45 7.72
CA ALA A 152 3.29 -2.96 9.09
C ALA A 152 2.86 -1.85 10.06
N VAL A 153 3.37 -0.62 9.90
CA VAL A 153 2.88 0.55 10.64
C VAL A 153 1.39 0.78 10.35
N GLY A 154 0.98 0.67 9.09
CA GLY A 154 -0.42 0.75 8.69
C GLY A 154 -1.30 -0.34 9.33
N MET A 155 -0.82 -1.58 9.37
CA MET A 155 -1.53 -2.68 10.06
C MET A 155 -1.68 -2.40 11.56
N ALA A 156 -0.65 -1.87 12.20
CA ALA A 156 -0.70 -1.50 13.61
C ALA A 156 -1.64 -0.31 13.88
N ILE A 157 -1.76 0.65 12.95
CA ILE A 157 -2.77 1.72 13.01
C ILE A 157 -4.17 1.13 12.96
N ALA A 158 -4.43 0.20 12.02
CA ALA A 158 -5.71 -0.46 11.88
C ALA A 158 -6.09 -1.25 13.14
N GLU A 159 -5.16 -2.05 13.68
CA GLU A 159 -5.35 -2.78 14.93
C GLU A 159 -5.68 -1.82 16.08
N SER A 160 -4.88 -0.78 16.27
CA SER A 160 -5.05 0.20 17.36
C SER A 160 -6.43 0.87 17.32
N ASN A 161 -6.90 1.27 16.11
CA ASN A 161 -8.21 1.86 15.93
C ASN A 161 -9.34 0.86 16.23
N LEU A 162 -9.28 -0.33 15.65
CA LEU A 162 -10.33 -1.35 15.82
C LEU A 162 -10.39 -1.86 17.26
N ARG A 163 -9.24 -2.06 17.90
CA ARG A 163 -9.17 -2.43 19.34
C ARG A 163 -9.77 -1.36 20.23
N ALA A 164 -9.47 -0.08 19.97
CA ALA A 164 -10.00 1.02 20.78
C ALA A 164 -11.52 1.19 20.63
N ARG A 165 -12.06 0.94 19.43
CA ARG A 165 -13.50 1.07 19.15
C ARG A 165 -14.32 -0.13 19.61
N PHE A 166 -13.78 -1.34 19.49
CA PHE A 166 -14.57 -2.57 19.64
C PHE A 166 -14.10 -3.47 20.77
N GLY A 167 -12.97 -3.16 21.41
CA GLY A 167 -12.42 -3.88 22.55
C GLY A 167 -11.40 -4.95 22.16
N SER A 168 -10.53 -5.27 23.13
CA SER A 168 -9.46 -6.27 22.98
C SER A 168 -9.99 -7.70 22.84
N GLU A 169 -11.24 -7.94 23.19
CA GLU A 169 -11.88 -9.24 23.00
C GLU A 169 -12.11 -9.58 21.51
N LEU A 170 -12.30 -8.56 20.67
CA LEU A 170 -12.50 -8.70 19.23
C LEU A 170 -11.21 -8.48 18.43
N MET A 171 -10.32 -7.58 18.89
CA MET A 171 -9.11 -7.19 18.20
C MET A 171 -7.99 -6.91 19.22
N ASP A 172 -6.97 -7.76 19.27
CA ASP A 172 -5.75 -7.57 20.09
C ASP A 172 -4.61 -8.45 19.56
N HIS A 173 -4.27 -8.27 18.28
CA HIS A 173 -3.15 -8.98 17.68
C HIS A 173 -1.90 -8.09 17.61
N ARG A 174 -0.77 -8.69 17.26
CA ARG A 174 0.49 -8.00 17.02
C ARG A 174 0.84 -8.04 15.55
N THR A 175 1.62 -7.05 15.15
CA THR A 175 2.29 -7.04 13.85
C THR A 175 3.78 -7.24 14.09
N TYR A 176 4.32 -8.37 13.61
CA TYR A 176 5.73 -8.71 13.66
C TYR A 176 6.38 -8.41 12.33
N VAL A 177 7.50 -7.69 12.36
CA VAL A 177 8.24 -7.30 11.17
C VAL A 177 9.66 -7.82 11.26
N ILE A 178 10.18 -8.39 10.17
CA ILE A 178 11.61 -8.59 10.00
C ILE A 178 12.12 -7.58 8.97
N ALA A 179 13.07 -6.73 9.39
CA ALA A 179 13.70 -5.71 8.56
C ALA A 179 15.20 -5.84 8.62
N GLY A 180 15.89 -5.75 7.48
CA GLY A 180 17.34 -5.70 7.42
C GLY A 180 17.87 -4.27 7.31
N ASP A 181 19.18 -4.12 7.22
CA ASP A 181 19.88 -2.84 7.09
C ASP A 181 19.29 -1.96 5.97
N GLY A 182 19.15 -2.51 4.77
CA GLY A 182 18.61 -1.78 3.64
C GLY A 182 17.17 -1.30 3.85
N CYS A 183 16.32 -2.06 4.57
CA CYS A 183 14.97 -1.59 4.92
C CYS A 183 15.03 -0.33 5.80
N LEU A 184 15.95 -0.28 6.76
CA LEU A 184 16.06 0.85 7.71
C LEU A 184 16.82 2.04 7.14
N MET A 185 17.58 1.87 6.04
CA MET A 185 18.22 2.97 5.31
C MET A 185 17.23 3.74 4.42
N GLU A 186 16.15 3.08 3.94
CA GLU A 186 15.16 3.72 3.08
C GLU A 186 14.46 4.90 3.77
N GLY A 187 14.28 6.02 3.05
CA GLY A 187 13.63 7.22 3.59
C GLY A 187 12.24 6.97 4.13
N ILE A 188 11.46 6.10 3.48
CA ILE A 188 10.11 5.73 3.92
C ILE A 188 10.11 5.12 5.33
N SER A 189 11.17 4.39 5.73
CA SER A 189 11.28 3.78 7.05
C SER A 189 11.49 4.84 8.14
N HIS A 190 12.21 5.92 7.85
CA HIS A 190 12.33 7.06 8.76
C HIS A 190 10.98 7.75 9.01
N GLU A 191 10.23 8.00 7.93
CA GLU A 191 8.88 8.57 8.02
C GLU A 191 7.94 7.67 8.83
N ALA A 192 7.92 6.37 8.51
CA ALA A 192 7.03 5.39 9.14
C ALA A 192 7.39 5.15 10.61
N ALA A 193 8.68 5.02 10.94
CA ALA A 193 9.14 4.81 12.32
C ALA A 193 8.79 6.00 13.21
N SER A 194 9.02 7.23 12.72
CA SER A 194 8.65 8.45 13.44
C SER A 194 7.15 8.53 13.68
N LEU A 195 6.33 8.18 12.68
CA LEU A 195 4.87 8.13 12.81
C LEU A 195 4.41 7.08 13.83
N ALA A 196 4.99 5.87 13.78
CA ALA A 196 4.64 4.78 14.68
C ALA A 196 4.91 5.13 16.15
N GLY A 197 6.06 5.74 16.45
CA GLY A 197 6.38 6.21 17.79
C GLY A 197 5.45 7.32 18.26
N HIS A 198 5.15 8.30 17.39
CA HIS A 198 4.20 9.38 17.68
C HIS A 198 2.79 8.87 18.02
N LEU A 199 2.32 7.85 17.31
CA LEU A 199 1.02 7.22 17.55
C LEU A 199 1.02 6.19 18.68
N GLY A 200 2.19 5.87 19.27
CA GLY A 200 2.29 4.92 20.38
C GLY A 200 1.84 3.51 20.03
N LEU A 201 2.17 2.99 18.83
CA LEU A 201 1.66 1.73 18.31
C LEU A 201 2.27 0.50 19.02
N ASP A 202 1.79 0.21 20.21
CA ASP A 202 2.36 -0.75 21.15
C ASP A 202 2.16 -2.24 20.77
N ARG A 203 1.46 -2.51 19.66
CA ARG A 203 1.31 -3.85 19.09
C ARG A 203 2.24 -4.10 17.90
N LEU A 204 3.09 -3.14 17.55
CA LEU A 204 4.11 -3.26 16.51
C LEU A 204 5.44 -3.68 17.11
N ILE A 205 5.98 -4.81 16.64
CA ILE A 205 7.28 -5.36 17.05
C ILE A 205 8.11 -5.59 15.80
N CYS A 206 9.20 -4.86 15.65
CA CYS A 206 10.17 -5.03 14.59
C CYS A 206 11.41 -5.74 15.11
N VAL A 207 11.81 -6.83 14.45
CA VAL A 207 13.12 -7.42 14.62
C VAL A 207 14.02 -6.91 13.50
N TYR A 208 15.03 -6.16 13.86
CA TYR A 208 16.06 -5.68 12.96
C TYR A 208 17.19 -6.72 12.88
N ASP A 209 17.35 -7.30 11.69
CA ASP A 209 18.46 -8.18 11.32
C ASP A 209 19.71 -7.35 11.09
N ASP A 210 20.50 -7.21 12.15
CA ASP A 210 21.71 -6.38 12.20
C ASP A 210 22.92 -7.23 11.79
N ASN A 211 22.97 -7.65 10.53
CA ASN A 211 24.05 -8.50 10.01
C ASN A 211 25.21 -7.71 9.37
N LYS A 212 25.09 -6.38 9.29
CA LYS A 212 26.11 -5.46 8.77
C LYS A 212 26.49 -5.67 7.29
N ILE A 213 25.68 -6.37 6.49
CA ILE A 213 25.99 -6.71 5.10
C ILE A 213 24.86 -6.28 4.16
N THR A 214 25.26 -5.67 3.06
CA THR A 214 24.42 -5.39 1.89
C THR A 214 25.00 -6.09 0.65
N ILE A 215 24.38 -5.90 -0.52
CA ILE A 215 24.86 -6.47 -1.79
C ILE A 215 26.28 -5.96 -2.11
N ASP A 216 26.57 -4.70 -1.87
CA ASP A 216 27.87 -4.09 -2.17
C ASP A 216 28.97 -4.46 -1.13
N GLY A 217 28.56 -5.01 0.03
CA GLY A 217 29.50 -5.35 1.09
C GLY A 217 29.06 -4.87 2.48
N SER A 218 30.03 -4.48 3.32
CA SER A 218 29.75 -3.98 4.67
C SER A 218 28.92 -2.71 4.65
N THR A 219 27.92 -2.61 5.54
CA THR A 219 27.12 -1.39 5.74
C THR A 219 27.99 -0.17 6.08
N SER A 220 29.17 -0.36 6.64
CA SER A 220 30.12 0.73 6.97
C SER A 220 30.60 1.53 5.73
N LEU A 221 30.39 1.00 4.52
CA LEU A 221 30.66 1.71 3.27
C LEU A 221 29.70 2.91 3.03
N THR A 222 28.48 2.81 3.56
CA THR A 222 27.40 3.74 3.22
C THR A 222 26.64 4.31 4.41
N CYS A 223 26.73 3.69 5.60
CA CYS A 223 25.94 4.07 6.77
C CYS A 223 26.77 4.01 8.05
N SER A 224 26.66 5.06 8.85
CA SER A 224 27.26 5.17 10.20
C SER A 224 26.22 5.59 11.24
N ASP A 225 24.94 5.41 10.97
CA ASP A 225 23.86 5.79 11.85
C ASP A 225 23.86 4.95 13.14
N ASP A 226 23.63 5.62 14.27
CA ASP A 226 23.27 4.95 15.51
C ASP A 226 21.77 4.61 15.51
N VAL A 227 21.43 3.38 15.13
CA VAL A 227 20.05 2.90 15.04
C VAL A 227 19.36 2.93 16.41
N VAL A 228 20.09 2.67 17.51
CA VAL A 228 19.54 2.73 18.87
C VAL A 228 19.11 4.16 19.19
N ALA A 229 20.01 5.13 19.01
CA ALA A 229 19.71 6.53 19.27
C ALA A 229 18.58 7.04 18.37
N ARG A 230 18.58 6.66 17.09
CA ARG A 230 17.57 7.05 16.10
C ARG A 230 16.17 6.57 16.51
N PHE A 231 15.98 5.29 16.77
CA PHE A 231 14.67 4.75 17.15
C PHE A 231 14.23 5.19 18.56
N THR A 232 15.16 5.37 19.49
CA THR A 232 14.88 5.96 20.79
C THR A 232 14.34 7.39 20.64
N SER A 233 14.93 8.20 19.74
CA SER A 233 14.44 9.56 19.47
C SER A 233 13.06 9.60 18.83
N TYR A 234 12.68 8.55 18.11
CA TYR A 234 11.31 8.38 17.59
C TYR A 234 10.30 7.91 18.65
N GLY A 235 10.75 7.62 19.88
CA GLY A 235 9.88 7.16 20.97
C GLY A 235 9.63 5.65 20.98
N TRP A 236 10.47 4.87 20.32
CA TRP A 236 10.40 3.40 20.36
C TRP A 236 11.06 2.83 21.61
N ASN A 237 10.53 1.72 22.10
CA ASN A 237 11.24 0.81 23.02
C ASN A 237 12.30 0.04 22.22
N VAL A 238 13.58 0.28 22.50
CA VAL A 238 14.69 -0.37 21.78
C VAL A 238 15.35 -1.41 22.68
N VAL A 239 15.39 -2.66 22.21
CA VAL A 239 15.95 -3.81 22.91
C VAL A 239 17.10 -4.40 22.10
N GLN A 240 18.30 -4.33 22.62
CA GLN A 240 19.47 -4.94 22.00
C GLN A 240 19.56 -6.41 22.44
N LEU A 241 19.40 -7.34 21.50
CA LEU A 241 19.41 -8.78 21.77
C LEU A 241 20.81 -9.40 21.66
N GLY A 242 21.73 -8.73 20.95
CA GLY A 242 23.05 -9.30 20.65
C GLY A 242 22.96 -10.53 19.75
N GLU A 243 23.86 -11.48 19.94
CA GLU A 243 24.05 -12.67 19.09
C GLU A 243 23.24 -13.90 19.59
N ILE A 244 22.00 -13.72 20.02
CA ILE A 244 21.17 -14.85 20.50
C ILE A 244 20.42 -15.58 19.36
N GLY A 245 20.76 -15.31 18.09
CA GLY A 245 20.01 -15.79 16.93
C GLY A 245 19.88 -17.32 16.84
N GLU A 246 20.80 -18.08 17.44
CA GLU A 246 20.77 -19.55 17.47
C GLU A 246 20.13 -20.14 18.73
N ASP A 247 19.83 -19.32 19.74
CA ASP A 247 19.21 -19.76 21.00
C ASP A 247 17.69 -19.53 20.95
N LEU A 248 16.94 -20.59 20.65
CA LEU A 248 15.48 -20.56 20.50
C LEU A 248 14.77 -20.12 21.79
N ASP A 249 15.30 -20.49 22.97
CA ASP A 249 14.70 -20.16 24.26
C ASP A 249 14.98 -18.70 24.61
N ALA A 250 16.18 -18.20 24.34
CA ALA A 250 16.51 -16.78 24.52
C ALA A 250 15.69 -15.88 23.57
N LEU A 251 15.53 -16.28 22.30
CA LEU A 251 14.65 -15.59 21.35
C LEU A 251 13.20 -15.56 21.82
N GLU A 252 12.67 -16.68 22.34
CA GLU A 252 11.31 -16.76 22.86
C GLU A 252 11.12 -15.81 24.05
N VAL A 253 12.07 -15.78 24.99
CA VAL A 253 12.03 -14.86 26.16
C VAL A 253 12.06 -13.41 25.70
N ALA A 254 12.96 -13.06 24.80
CA ALA A 254 13.09 -11.71 24.27
C ALA A 254 11.82 -11.22 23.58
N LEU A 255 11.25 -12.04 22.70
CA LEU A 255 10.02 -11.71 21.98
C LEU A 255 8.78 -11.66 22.87
N ASN A 256 8.69 -12.51 23.90
CA ASN A 256 7.61 -12.41 24.89
C ASN A 256 7.74 -11.14 25.74
N ASN A 257 8.94 -10.68 26.08
CA ASN A 257 9.16 -9.40 26.76
C ASN A 257 8.73 -8.22 25.85
N ALA A 258 9.11 -8.25 24.57
CA ALA A 258 8.66 -7.26 23.60
C ALA A 258 7.12 -7.25 23.46
N LYS A 259 6.50 -8.44 23.43
CA LYS A 259 5.02 -8.61 23.37
C LYS A 259 4.29 -8.02 24.58
N GLN A 260 4.95 -7.94 25.74
CA GLN A 260 4.37 -7.39 26.97
C GLN A 260 4.54 -5.88 27.09
N HIS A 261 5.46 -5.27 26.35
CA HIS A 261 5.66 -3.83 26.35
C HIS A 261 4.38 -3.08 25.94
N ARG A 262 4.14 -1.89 26.52
CA ARG A 262 2.97 -1.05 26.24
C ARG A 262 3.36 0.40 26.06
N GLY A 263 2.53 1.12 25.28
CA GLY A 263 2.61 2.56 25.10
C GLY A 263 3.53 3.01 23.97
N SER A 264 4.36 2.12 23.41
CA SER A 264 5.19 2.43 22.24
C SER A 264 5.54 1.17 21.44
N PRO A 265 5.85 1.29 20.14
CA PRO A 265 6.35 0.18 19.35
C PRO A 265 7.71 -0.30 19.85
N THR A 266 8.06 -1.57 19.58
CA THR A 266 9.33 -2.16 20.01
C THR A 266 10.21 -2.50 18.82
N LEU A 267 11.49 -2.08 18.87
CA LEU A 267 12.57 -2.52 18.00
C LEU A 267 13.47 -3.49 18.78
N CYS A 268 13.55 -4.73 18.30
CA CYS A 268 14.49 -5.74 18.77
C CYS A 268 15.68 -5.79 17.80
N ILE A 269 16.87 -5.41 18.22
CA ILE A 269 18.08 -5.45 17.40
C ILE A 269 18.77 -6.79 17.62
N LEU A 270 18.73 -7.66 16.61
CA LEU A 270 19.32 -8.99 16.63
C LEU A 270 20.55 -9.01 15.74
N GLN A 271 21.72 -9.21 16.32
CA GLN A 271 22.95 -9.42 15.60
C GLN A 271 22.96 -10.82 15.01
N THR A 272 23.12 -10.94 13.69
CA THR A 272 23.18 -12.23 13.00
C THR A 272 24.39 -12.28 12.06
N HIS A 273 24.68 -13.48 11.58
CA HIS A 273 25.71 -13.75 10.62
C HIS A 273 25.09 -14.21 9.30
N ILE A 274 25.08 -13.34 8.28
CA ILE A 274 24.49 -13.69 6.99
C ILE A 274 25.11 -14.98 6.44
N GLY A 275 24.28 -15.87 5.91
CA GLY A 275 24.75 -17.15 5.35
C GLY A 275 25.12 -18.21 6.36
N PHE A 276 25.01 -17.94 7.70
CA PHE A 276 25.30 -18.94 8.73
C PHE A 276 24.36 -20.16 8.61
N PRO A 277 24.89 -21.40 8.73
CA PRO A 277 26.25 -21.80 9.10
C PRO A 277 27.11 -22.24 7.90
N SER A 278 27.06 -21.56 6.77
CA SER A 278 27.92 -21.92 5.63
C SER A 278 29.39 -21.78 5.96
N PRO A 279 30.22 -22.81 5.79
CA PRO A 279 31.65 -22.71 6.01
C PRO A 279 32.36 -21.78 5.01
N ASP A 280 31.72 -21.51 3.87
CA ASP A 280 32.31 -20.73 2.78
C ASP A 280 31.86 -19.25 2.78
N PHE A 281 30.63 -18.98 3.23
CA PHE A 281 29.97 -17.67 2.97
C PHE A 281 29.37 -17.01 4.21
N THR A 282 29.57 -17.53 5.41
CA THR A 282 29.18 -16.82 6.64
C THR A 282 29.90 -15.47 6.68
N ASP A 283 29.13 -14.40 6.92
CA ASP A 283 29.57 -12.99 6.93
C ASP A 283 30.10 -12.47 5.58
N SER A 284 29.85 -13.17 4.50
CA SER A 284 30.22 -12.74 3.16
C SER A 284 29.04 -12.05 2.46
N HIS A 285 29.30 -10.92 1.79
CA HIS A 285 28.31 -10.27 0.93
C HIS A 285 27.84 -11.16 -0.24
N GLU A 286 28.64 -12.13 -0.65
CA GLU A 286 28.25 -13.11 -1.67
C GLU A 286 27.09 -14.01 -1.22
N ALA A 287 26.88 -14.17 0.10
CA ALA A 287 25.70 -14.86 0.62
C ALA A 287 24.39 -14.07 0.41
N HIS A 288 24.48 -12.75 0.18
CA HIS A 288 23.30 -11.89 0.11
C HIS A 288 22.43 -12.22 -1.11
N GLY A 289 22.96 -12.12 -2.31
CA GLY A 289 22.17 -12.13 -3.55
C GLY A 289 22.56 -13.19 -4.59
N ASN A 290 23.59 -14.00 -4.34
CA ASN A 290 24.10 -15.00 -5.25
C ASN A 290 23.76 -16.42 -4.75
N PRO A 291 23.04 -17.26 -5.54
CA PRO A 291 22.79 -18.64 -5.15
C PRO A 291 24.11 -19.42 -4.93
N PHE A 292 24.16 -20.22 -3.88
CA PHE A 292 25.29 -21.11 -3.63
C PHE A 292 25.40 -22.15 -4.75
N LEU A 293 26.63 -22.56 -5.11
CA LEU A 293 26.85 -23.68 -5.96
C LEU A 293 26.57 -25.01 -5.22
N ALA A 294 26.31 -26.08 -5.95
CA ALA A 294 25.96 -27.38 -5.37
C ALA A 294 26.98 -27.87 -4.33
N GLU A 295 28.29 -27.66 -4.59
CA GLU A 295 29.37 -28.00 -3.65
C GLU A 295 29.34 -27.24 -2.35
N HIS A 296 28.91 -25.94 -2.36
CA HIS A 296 28.77 -25.13 -1.15
C HIS A 296 27.53 -25.57 -0.36
N VAL A 297 26.45 -25.92 -1.05
CA VAL A 297 25.22 -26.47 -0.42
C VAL A 297 25.56 -27.81 0.27
N GLU A 298 26.29 -28.69 -0.40
CA GLU A 298 26.73 -29.99 0.15
C GLU A 298 27.54 -29.79 1.44
N ARG A 299 28.56 -28.89 1.42
CA ARG A 299 29.36 -28.58 2.62
C ARG A 299 28.52 -28.01 3.74
N THR A 300 27.60 -27.12 3.42
CA THR A 300 26.73 -26.51 4.42
C THR A 300 25.75 -27.53 5.02
N LYS A 301 25.17 -28.42 4.19
CA LYS A 301 24.33 -29.55 4.68
C LYS A 301 25.09 -30.49 5.60
N ALA A 302 26.37 -30.73 5.31
CA ALA A 302 27.24 -31.52 6.20
C ALA A 302 27.42 -30.83 7.59
N VAL A 303 27.59 -29.49 7.64
CA VAL A 303 27.64 -28.74 8.91
C VAL A 303 26.31 -28.83 9.63
N LEU A 304 25.19 -28.76 8.93
CA LEU A 304 23.84 -28.89 9.50
C LEU A 304 23.49 -30.34 9.93
N ASN A 305 24.36 -31.28 9.63
CA ASN A 305 24.14 -32.74 9.84
C ASN A 305 22.84 -33.25 9.23
N ILE A 306 22.53 -32.81 8.01
CA ILE A 306 21.41 -33.29 7.19
C ILE A 306 21.91 -33.95 5.91
N PRO A 307 21.11 -34.86 5.30
CA PRO A 307 21.47 -35.49 4.06
C PRO A 307 21.72 -34.50 2.92
N ASN A 308 22.71 -34.82 2.05
CA ASN A 308 22.93 -34.10 0.79
C ASN A 308 21.88 -34.51 -0.26
N GLU A 309 20.63 -34.38 0.08
CA GLU A 309 19.47 -34.63 -0.76
C GLU A 309 18.79 -33.30 -1.09
N PRO A 310 18.54 -32.99 -2.38
CA PRO A 310 17.82 -31.77 -2.75
C PRO A 310 16.40 -31.73 -2.14
N PHE A 311 16.03 -30.59 -1.52
CA PHE A 311 14.73 -30.39 -0.87
C PHE A 311 14.43 -31.43 0.21
N TRP A 312 15.46 -31.84 0.98
CA TRP A 312 15.29 -32.76 2.08
C TRP A 312 14.33 -32.20 3.13
N ALA A 313 13.21 -32.87 3.28
CA ALA A 313 12.16 -32.52 4.24
C ALA A 313 11.36 -33.81 4.56
N PRO A 314 11.78 -34.58 5.58
CA PRO A 314 11.13 -35.86 5.90
C PRO A 314 9.63 -35.70 6.20
N ASP A 315 8.81 -36.53 5.55
CA ASP A 315 7.34 -36.47 5.68
C ASP A 315 6.89 -36.54 7.13
N GLN A 316 7.55 -37.34 7.98
CA GLN A 316 7.22 -37.48 9.38
C GLN A 316 7.42 -36.16 10.14
N THR A 317 8.50 -35.44 9.88
CA THR A 317 8.83 -34.15 10.52
C THR A 317 7.88 -33.05 10.05
N VAL A 318 7.63 -32.99 8.73
CA VAL A 318 6.66 -32.05 8.15
C VAL A 318 5.25 -32.29 8.72
N ALA A 319 4.80 -33.54 8.77
CA ALA A 319 3.49 -33.91 9.34
C ALA A 319 3.40 -33.53 10.83
N ALA A 320 4.46 -33.79 11.62
CA ALA A 320 4.50 -33.45 13.03
C ALA A 320 4.44 -31.93 13.25
N SER A 321 5.17 -31.16 12.44
CA SER A 321 5.15 -29.68 12.49
C SER A 321 3.76 -29.13 12.14
N ARG A 322 3.14 -29.61 11.08
CA ARG A 322 1.79 -29.18 10.63
C ARG A 322 0.72 -29.54 11.67
N GLU A 323 0.78 -30.75 12.25
CA GLU A 323 -0.17 -31.17 13.29
C GLU A 323 0.00 -30.34 14.57
N PHE A 324 1.24 -30.00 14.95
CA PHE A 324 1.52 -29.10 16.07
C PHE A 324 0.92 -27.71 15.81
N ALA A 325 1.18 -27.09 14.65
CA ALA A 325 0.64 -25.79 14.29
C ALA A 325 -0.90 -25.79 14.30
N LYS A 326 -1.51 -26.85 13.78
CA LYS A 326 -2.97 -27.04 13.81
C LYS A 326 -3.51 -27.08 15.24
N LYS A 327 -2.98 -27.95 16.11
CA LYS A 327 -3.42 -28.07 17.50
C LYS A 327 -3.25 -26.77 18.28
N ARG A 328 -2.14 -26.09 18.07
CA ARG A 328 -1.86 -24.79 18.71
C ARG A 328 -2.89 -23.74 18.24
N SER A 329 -3.17 -23.66 16.95
CA SER A 329 -4.13 -22.72 16.39
C SER A 329 -5.57 -22.98 16.89
N GLU A 330 -5.99 -24.25 16.98
CA GLU A 330 -7.31 -24.63 17.53
C GLU A 330 -7.49 -24.13 18.96
N GLN A 331 -6.47 -24.26 19.81
CA GLN A 331 -6.50 -23.76 21.19
C GLN A 331 -6.58 -22.21 21.23
N ILE A 332 -5.80 -21.53 20.40
CA ILE A 332 -5.79 -20.06 20.30
C ILE A 332 -7.16 -19.56 19.84
N VAL A 333 -7.67 -20.07 18.73
CA VAL A 333 -8.95 -19.64 18.14
C VAL A 333 -10.12 -19.92 19.08
N ALA A 334 -10.08 -21.03 19.84
CA ALA A 334 -11.12 -21.38 20.80
C ALA A 334 -11.31 -20.31 21.89
N THR A 335 -10.25 -19.58 22.27
CA THR A 335 -10.34 -18.49 23.26
C THR A 335 -11.17 -17.30 22.76
N TYR A 336 -11.29 -17.12 21.44
CA TYR A 336 -12.02 -16.01 20.81
C TYR A 336 -13.43 -16.38 20.32
N LYS A 337 -13.73 -17.68 20.16
CA LYS A 337 -15.05 -18.15 19.64
C LYS A 337 -16.26 -17.81 20.52
N SER A 338 -16.03 -17.46 21.79
CA SER A 338 -17.10 -17.10 22.72
C SER A 338 -17.52 -15.63 22.67
N THR A 339 -16.81 -14.79 21.91
CA THR A 339 -17.05 -13.35 21.86
C THR A 339 -18.29 -13.05 21.03
N LYS A 340 -19.22 -12.28 21.60
CA LYS A 340 -20.45 -11.87 20.93
C LYS A 340 -20.10 -10.92 19.76
N LEU A 341 -20.55 -11.26 18.56
CA LEU A 341 -20.35 -10.43 17.37
C LEU A 341 -20.95 -9.03 17.56
N ASN A 342 -20.16 -8.00 17.23
CA ASN A 342 -20.60 -6.61 17.17
C ASN A 342 -20.99 -6.29 15.72
N PRO A 343 -22.26 -5.88 15.43
CA PRO A 343 -22.69 -5.61 14.06
C PRO A 343 -21.88 -4.52 13.36
N GLU A 344 -21.44 -3.48 14.07
CA GLU A 344 -20.61 -2.43 13.51
C GLU A 344 -19.20 -2.95 13.20
N PHE A 345 -18.63 -3.79 14.06
CA PHE A 345 -17.37 -4.48 13.77
C PHE A 345 -17.47 -5.33 12.50
N GLU A 346 -18.55 -6.12 12.36
CA GLU A 346 -18.78 -6.91 11.15
C GLU A 346 -18.90 -6.03 9.89
N ALA A 347 -19.59 -4.91 10.01
CA ALA A 347 -19.76 -3.96 8.91
C ALA A 347 -18.46 -3.25 8.49
N CYS A 348 -17.42 -3.23 9.34
CA CYS A 348 -16.10 -2.73 8.95
C CYS A 348 -15.46 -3.61 7.86
N TRP A 349 -15.63 -4.93 7.92
CA TRP A 349 -15.12 -5.87 6.89
C TRP A 349 -16.07 -6.03 5.70
N ASN A 350 -17.37 -6.04 5.97
CA ASN A 350 -18.41 -6.30 4.98
C ASN A 350 -19.48 -5.22 5.08
N PRO A 351 -19.22 -3.99 4.63
CA PRO A 351 -20.18 -2.91 4.72
C PRO A 351 -21.45 -3.27 3.94
N GLN A 352 -22.53 -3.47 4.68
CA GLN A 352 -23.87 -3.69 4.10
C GLN A 352 -24.47 -2.34 3.73
N LYS A 353 -24.10 -1.84 2.55
CA LYS A 353 -24.58 -0.56 2.07
C LYS A 353 -26.10 -0.61 1.91
N SER A 354 -26.80 0.40 2.41
CA SER A 354 -28.25 0.44 2.34
C SER A 354 -28.74 0.57 0.89
N ALA A 355 -29.98 0.17 0.62
CA ALA A 355 -30.60 0.40 -0.68
C ALA A 355 -30.65 1.89 -1.08
N LYS A 356 -30.45 2.80 -0.10
CA LYS A 356 -30.38 4.25 -0.30
C LYS A 356 -28.95 4.76 -0.54
N TRP A 357 -27.93 3.89 -0.57
CA TRP A 357 -26.54 4.27 -0.76
C TRP A 357 -26.34 5.24 -1.93
N ASN A 358 -26.92 4.89 -3.11
CA ASN A 358 -26.83 5.72 -4.30
C ASN A 358 -27.55 7.06 -4.18
N SER A 359 -28.69 7.09 -3.48
CA SER A 359 -29.49 8.31 -3.29
C SER A 359 -28.98 9.23 -2.16
N LYS A 360 -27.97 8.82 -1.40
CA LYS A 360 -27.34 9.66 -0.38
C LYS A 360 -26.34 10.65 -0.95
N MET A 361 -25.84 10.41 -2.16
CA MET A 361 -24.87 11.33 -2.75
C MET A 361 -25.49 12.69 -2.99
N PRO A 362 -24.79 13.79 -2.66
CA PRO A 362 -25.29 15.13 -2.91
C PRO A 362 -25.40 15.38 -4.41
N SER A 363 -26.41 16.15 -4.80
CA SER A 363 -26.62 16.68 -6.14
C SER A 363 -26.45 18.19 -6.10
N PHE A 364 -25.86 18.76 -7.15
CA PHE A 364 -25.53 20.17 -7.26
C PHE A 364 -26.24 20.77 -8.47
N GLU A 365 -26.83 21.94 -8.29
CA GLU A 365 -27.61 22.63 -9.33
C GLU A 365 -26.70 23.26 -10.37
N SER A 366 -27.20 23.35 -11.61
CA SER A 366 -26.43 23.80 -12.78
C SER A 366 -26.02 25.29 -12.76
N ASP A 367 -26.61 26.11 -11.89
CA ASP A 367 -26.27 27.50 -11.71
C ASP A 367 -25.22 27.73 -10.63
N SER A 368 -24.76 26.68 -9.97
CA SER A 368 -23.75 26.75 -8.92
C SER A 368 -22.33 26.52 -9.46
N THR A 369 -21.35 26.99 -8.70
CA THR A 369 -19.93 26.76 -8.95
C THR A 369 -19.25 26.28 -7.68
N LEU A 370 -18.45 25.21 -7.76
CA LEU A 370 -17.73 24.68 -6.62
C LEU A 370 -16.46 23.96 -7.10
N ALA A 371 -15.36 24.06 -6.34
CA ALA A 371 -14.18 23.24 -6.64
C ALA A 371 -14.46 21.76 -6.31
N THR A 372 -13.99 20.84 -7.14
CA THR A 372 -14.23 19.41 -6.92
C THR A 372 -13.65 18.95 -5.58
N ARG A 373 -12.50 19.52 -5.14
CA ARG A 373 -11.97 19.27 -3.79
C ARG A 373 -12.90 19.73 -2.65
N GLN A 374 -13.80 20.68 -2.91
CA GLN A 374 -14.78 21.17 -1.91
C GLN A 374 -16.08 20.34 -1.94
N ALA A 375 -16.42 19.72 -3.06
CA ALA A 375 -17.53 18.79 -3.18
C ALA A 375 -17.22 17.45 -2.46
N MET A 376 -15.96 17.04 -2.45
CA MET A 376 -15.51 15.77 -1.86
C MET A 376 -15.93 15.58 -0.40
N PRO A 377 -15.68 16.52 0.56
CA PRO A 377 -16.10 16.32 1.95
C PRO A 377 -17.62 16.26 2.13
N LEU A 378 -18.41 16.84 1.22
CA LEU A 378 -19.86 16.75 1.24
C LEU A 378 -20.32 15.32 0.88
N ALA A 379 -19.72 14.72 -0.14
CA ALA A 379 -19.98 13.34 -0.53
C ALA A 379 -19.55 12.34 0.55
N ILE A 380 -18.36 12.51 1.14
CA ILE A 380 -17.87 11.70 2.26
C ILE A 380 -18.85 11.80 3.44
N SER A 381 -19.21 13.03 3.85
CA SER A 381 -20.09 13.24 5.01
C SER A 381 -21.45 12.57 4.85
N ALA A 382 -22.01 12.60 3.64
CA ALA A 382 -23.29 11.97 3.33
C ALA A 382 -23.25 10.43 3.46
N SER A 383 -22.06 9.84 3.40
CA SER A 383 -21.83 8.39 3.35
C SER A 383 -21.26 7.79 4.64
N LEU A 384 -20.92 8.57 5.65
CA LEU A 384 -20.24 8.09 6.86
C LEU A 384 -20.94 6.91 7.54
N SER A 385 -22.28 6.93 7.61
CA SER A 385 -23.06 5.84 8.23
C SER A 385 -23.02 4.52 7.47
N GLU A 386 -22.61 4.53 6.19
CA GLU A 386 -22.50 3.34 5.36
C GLU A 386 -21.10 2.72 5.38
N LEU A 387 -20.10 3.45 5.88
CA LEU A 387 -18.69 3.09 5.83
C LEU A 387 -18.04 3.16 7.23
N PRO A 388 -18.44 2.28 8.18
CA PRO A 388 -17.94 2.33 9.55
C PRO A 388 -16.42 2.12 9.68
N GLY A 389 -15.80 1.45 8.71
CA GLY A 389 -14.35 1.25 8.64
C GLY A 389 -13.57 2.42 8.03
N LEU A 390 -14.24 3.52 7.65
CA LEU A 390 -13.58 4.64 6.99
C LEU A 390 -12.58 5.34 7.92
N MET A 391 -11.34 5.53 7.45
CA MET A 391 -10.33 6.36 8.08
C MET A 391 -9.73 7.33 7.06
N LEU A 392 -9.72 8.60 7.39
CA LEU A 392 -9.30 9.69 6.50
C LEU A 392 -8.00 10.32 7.00
N GLY A 393 -7.11 10.70 6.10
CA GLY A 393 -5.88 11.39 6.50
C GLY A 393 -5.28 12.25 5.40
N SER A 394 -4.21 12.96 5.75
CA SER A 394 -3.48 13.77 4.78
C SER A 394 -2.03 13.99 5.25
N ALA A 395 -1.14 14.21 4.27
CA ALA A 395 0.22 14.66 4.50
C ALA A 395 0.24 16.19 4.72
N ASP A 396 -0.25 16.63 5.90
CA ASP A 396 -0.34 18.03 6.36
C ASP A 396 -1.25 18.95 5.51
N LEU A 397 -2.08 18.40 4.63
CA LEU A 397 -2.94 19.14 3.70
C LEU A 397 -4.43 18.83 3.89
N THR A 398 -4.83 18.41 5.10
CA THR A 398 -6.17 17.89 5.39
C THR A 398 -7.30 18.84 4.95
N GLY A 399 -7.17 20.14 5.21
CA GLY A 399 -8.15 21.16 4.79
C GLY A 399 -8.13 21.46 3.29
N ASN A 400 -7.02 21.19 2.60
CA ASN A 400 -6.80 21.58 1.21
C ASN A 400 -7.13 20.47 0.20
N THR A 401 -7.27 19.24 0.66
CA THR A 401 -7.45 18.05 -0.19
C THR A 401 -8.88 17.50 -0.18
N GLY A 402 -9.75 18.05 0.67
CA GLY A 402 -11.14 17.60 0.73
C GLY A 402 -11.36 16.37 1.63
N VAL A 403 -10.37 15.99 2.45
CA VAL A 403 -10.46 14.82 3.35
C VAL A 403 -10.67 15.21 4.82
N LYS A 404 -10.95 16.48 5.12
CA LYS A 404 -11.28 16.92 6.48
C LYS A 404 -12.78 16.81 6.73
N ILE A 405 -13.15 15.97 7.67
CA ILE A 405 -14.56 15.78 8.07
C ILE A 405 -14.73 16.17 9.52
N GLY A 406 -15.51 17.24 9.76
CA GLY A 406 -15.67 17.81 11.10
C GLY A 406 -16.31 16.89 12.14
N ALA A 407 -17.04 15.87 11.72
CA ALA A 407 -17.65 14.88 12.60
C ALA A 407 -16.65 13.83 13.12
N LEU A 408 -15.48 13.67 12.49
CA LEU A 408 -14.49 12.67 12.86
C LEU A 408 -13.47 13.23 13.85
N LYS A 409 -13.15 12.44 14.87
CA LYS A 409 -12.13 12.77 15.86
C LYS A 409 -10.74 12.43 15.31
N ALA A 410 -9.72 13.15 15.80
CA ALA A 410 -8.34 12.85 15.48
C ALA A 410 -7.93 11.47 16.04
N HIS A 411 -7.25 10.65 15.22
CA HIS A 411 -6.57 9.46 15.68
C HIS A 411 -5.21 9.85 16.28
N SER A 412 -4.94 9.45 17.51
CA SER A 412 -3.68 9.75 18.22
C SER A 412 -3.41 8.70 19.28
N ALA A 413 -2.22 8.72 19.90
CA ALA A 413 -1.87 7.83 21.00
C ALA A 413 -2.86 7.90 22.19
N SER A 414 -3.41 9.09 22.47
CA SER A 414 -4.42 9.30 23.54
C SER A 414 -5.87 9.11 23.09
N GLN A 415 -6.12 9.02 21.78
CA GLN A 415 -7.45 8.89 21.18
C GLN A 415 -7.42 7.94 19.97
N PRO A 416 -7.06 6.67 20.20
CA PRO A 416 -6.86 5.72 19.10
C PRO A 416 -8.15 5.32 18.38
N GLU A 417 -9.32 5.57 18.98
CA GLU A 417 -10.63 5.37 18.32
C GLU A 417 -10.94 6.42 17.24
N GLY A 418 -10.16 7.50 17.14
CA GLY A 418 -10.34 8.54 16.13
C GLY A 418 -10.16 8.02 14.71
N GLN A 419 -10.89 8.59 13.76
CA GLN A 419 -10.89 8.16 12.35
C GLN A 419 -10.31 9.22 11.40
N GLN A 420 -9.75 10.31 11.92
CA GLN A 420 -9.03 11.33 11.17
C GLN A 420 -7.54 11.28 11.55
N ILE A 421 -6.68 10.80 10.63
CA ILE A 421 -5.23 10.71 10.84
C ILE A 421 -4.54 11.95 10.29
N TYR A 422 -3.58 12.48 11.05
CA TYR A 422 -2.65 13.52 10.60
C TYR A 422 -1.29 12.88 10.37
N PHE A 423 -0.98 12.52 9.12
CA PHE A 423 0.27 11.84 8.78
C PHE A 423 1.49 12.77 8.88
N GLY A 424 1.29 14.10 8.90
CA GLY A 424 2.36 15.08 8.75
C GLY A 424 2.93 15.07 7.32
N ILE A 425 4.02 15.77 7.08
CA ILE A 425 4.66 15.84 5.75
C ILE A 425 5.42 14.52 5.49
N ARG A 426 4.67 13.46 5.14
CA ARG A 426 5.15 12.09 4.97
C ARG A 426 4.32 11.36 3.91
N GLU A 427 4.34 11.84 2.68
CA GLU A 427 3.50 11.30 1.60
C GLU A 427 3.80 9.82 1.33
N HIS A 428 5.08 9.44 1.34
CA HIS A 428 5.51 8.07 1.04
C HIS A 428 5.04 7.09 2.13
N ALA A 429 5.30 7.40 3.40
CA ALA A 429 4.82 6.56 4.51
C ALA A 429 3.29 6.57 4.64
N MET A 430 2.62 7.69 4.35
CA MET A 430 1.15 7.76 4.30
C MET A 430 0.60 6.73 3.32
N ALA A 431 1.10 6.74 2.08
CA ALA A 431 0.61 5.81 1.06
C ALA A 431 0.86 4.34 1.44
N ALA A 432 2.06 4.01 1.92
CA ALA A 432 2.38 2.66 2.33
C ALA A 432 1.61 2.22 3.58
N ALA A 433 1.43 3.10 4.58
CA ALA A 433 0.60 2.81 5.75
C ALA A 433 -0.86 2.54 5.33
N MET A 434 -1.40 3.31 4.39
CA MET A 434 -2.74 3.07 3.84
C MET A 434 -2.86 1.70 3.17
N VAL A 435 -1.83 1.26 2.41
CA VAL A 435 -1.79 -0.10 1.87
C VAL A 435 -1.84 -1.13 2.99
N GLY A 436 -1.05 -0.96 4.04
CA GLY A 436 -1.06 -1.84 5.21
C GLY A 436 -2.40 -1.86 5.95
N MET A 437 -3.04 -0.69 6.13
CA MET A 437 -4.39 -0.58 6.74
C MET A 437 -5.43 -1.34 5.92
N SER A 438 -5.39 -1.22 4.60
CA SER A 438 -6.30 -1.92 3.68
C SER A 438 -6.10 -3.44 3.75
N LEU A 439 -4.86 -3.92 3.63
CA LEU A 439 -4.52 -5.34 3.67
C LEU A 439 -4.78 -5.99 5.04
N HIS A 440 -4.71 -5.20 6.12
CA HIS A 440 -5.16 -5.66 7.44
C HIS A 440 -6.63 -6.06 7.43
N GLY A 441 -7.46 -5.31 6.70
CA GLY A 441 -8.91 -5.43 6.68
C GLY A 441 -9.61 -4.64 7.79
N GLY A 442 -10.91 -4.41 7.60
CA GLY A 442 -11.74 -3.65 8.54
C GLY A 442 -11.57 -2.12 8.47
N ILE A 443 -10.62 -1.64 7.71
CA ILE A 443 -10.38 -0.20 7.48
C ILE A 443 -10.43 0.09 5.97
N LEU A 444 -11.16 1.14 5.60
CA LEU A 444 -11.10 1.77 4.28
C LEU A 444 -10.27 3.05 4.40
N PRO A 445 -8.99 3.02 4.04
CA PRO A 445 -8.12 4.19 4.17
C PRO A 445 -8.30 5.16 2.99
N VAL A 446 -8.36 6.46 3.31
CA VAL A 446 -8.42 7.56 2.35
C VAL A 446 -7.34 8.58 2.71
N GLY A 447 -6.44 8.87 1.79
CA GLY A 447 -5.33 9.79 2.05
C GLY A 447 -5.20 10.88 1.00
N GLY A 448 -5.01 12.11 1.44
CA GLY A 448 -4.96 13.28 0.58
C GLY A 448 -3.61 14.00 0.57
N THR A 449 -3.20 14.45 -0.63
CA THR A 449 -2.09 15.40 -0.83
C THR A 449 -2.31 16.20 -2.11
N PHE A 450 -1.42 17.13 -2.45
CA PHE A 450 -1.43 17.77 -3.77
C PHE A 450 -0.97 16.80 -4.85
N PHE A 451 -1.52 16.95 -6.04
CA PHE A 451 -1.31 15.95 -7.10
C PHE A 451 0.15 15.82 -7.54
N VAL A 452 0.91 16.91 -7.58
CA VAL A 452 2.34 16.86 -7.88
C VAL A 452 3.12 15.97 -6.90
N PHE A 453 2.67 15.84 -5.64
CA PHE A 453 3.32 15.01 -4.64
C PHE A 453 2.93 13.52 -4.72
N ALA A 454 2.13 13.12 -5.71
CA ALA A 454 1.99 11.72 -6.08
C ALA A 454 3.34 11.06 -6.43
N ASP A 455 4.32 11.85 -6.86
CA ASP A 455 5.67 11.37 -7.17
C ASP A 455 6.40 10.84 -5.93
N TYR A 456 6.19 11.44 -4.74
CA TYR A 456 6.69 10.89 -3.49
C TYR A 456 6.01 9.56 -3.11
N MET A 457 4.78 9.34 -3.54
CA MET A 457 3.96 8.17 -3.19
C MET A 457 4.07 7.04 -4.22
N ARG A 458 4.67 7.28 -5.38
CA ARG A 458 4.59 6.41 -6.55
C ARG A 458 4.93 4.95 -6.30
N PRO A 459 5.99 4.57 -5.55
CA PRO A 459 6.27 3.18 -5.26
C PRO A 459 5.13 2.48 -4.50
N SER A 460 4.55 3.17 -3.51
CA SER A 460 3.45 2.65 -2.70
C SER A 460 2.13 2.56 -3.47
N ILE A 461 1.84 3.53 -4.37
CA ILE A 461 0.67 3.47 -5.27
C ILE A 461 0.79 2.24 -6.18
N ARG A 462 1.98 1.97 -6.74
CA ARG A 462 2.22 0.79 -7.57
C ARG A 462 2.02 -0.51 -6.79
N LEU A 463 2.48 -0.57 -5.53
CA LEU A 463 2.27 -1.74 -4.67
C LEU A 463 0.82 -1.90 -4.24
N ALA A 464 0.08 -0.81 -4.05
CA ALA A 464 -1.36 -0.87 -3.83
C ALA A 464 -2.08 -1.56 -4.99
N ALA A 465 -1.72 -1.19 -6.23
CA ALA A 465 -2.28 -1.81 -7.44
C ALA A 465 -1.89 -3.30 -7.55
N LEU A 466 -0.60 -3.61 -7.41
CA LEU A 466 -0.10 -4.99 -7.46
C LEU A 466 -0.73 -5.91 -6.40
N SER A 467 -1.07 -5.34 -5.23
CA SER A 467 -1.69 -6.09 -4.12
C SER A 467 -3.22 -6.06 -4.14
N HIS A 468 -3.84 -5.41 -5.13
CA HIS A 468 -5.28 -5.11 -5.16
C HIS A 468 -5.80 -4.49 -3.85
N ALA A 469 -4.96 -3.69 -3.19
CA ALA A 469 -5.31 -3.05 -1.92
C ALA A 469 -6.35 -1.95 -2.13
N LYS A 470 -7.48 -2.03 -1.44
CA LYS A 470 -8.56 -1.05 -1.52
C LYS A 470 -8.19 0.22 -0.77
N VAL A 471 -7.54 1.15 -1.47
CA VAL A 471 -7.04 2.42 -0.96
C VAL A 471 -7.57 3.56 -1.84
N ILE A 472 -8.01 4.65 -1.24
CA ILE A 472 -8.45 5.84 -2.00
C ILE A 472 -7.42 6.96 -1.81
N PHE A 473 -6.68 7.25 -2.86
CA PHE A 473 -5.76 8.39 -2.94
C PHE A 473 -6.52 9.61 -3.46
N VAL A 474 -6.53 10.70 -2.70
CA VAL A 474 -7.20 11.95 -3.08
C VAL A 474 -6.14 13.00 -3.39
N PHE A 475 -6.06 13.36 -4.65
CA PHE A 475 -5.11 14.34 -5.15
C PHE A 475 -5.81 15.63 -5.54
N SER A 476 -5.58 16.69 -4.80
CA SER A 476 -6.08 18.03 -5.17
C SER A 476 -5.01 18.83 -5.91
N HIS A 477 -5.38 20.00 -6.46
CA HIS A 477 -4.46 20.83 -7.25
C HIS A 477 -4.01 20.11 -8.51
N ASP A 478 -4.98 19.74 -9.33
CA ASP A 478 -4.93 18.75 -10.41
C ASP A 478 -4.16 19.17 -11.67
N SER A 479 -3.86 20.48 -11.86
CA SER A 479 -3.36 21.00 -13.12
C SER A 479 -2.59 22.32 -12.97
N VAL A 480 -2.13 22.89 -14.09
CA VAL A 480 -1.53 24.23 -14.15
C VAL A 480 -2.50 25.33 -13.71
N GLY A 481 -3.81 25.02 -13.59
CA GLY A 481 -4.81 25.90 -12.99
C GLY A 481 -4.59 26.21 -11.50
N VAL A 482 -3.65 25.54 -10.85
CA VAL A 482 -3.12 25.91 -9.52
C VAL A 482 -2.63 27.36 -9.49
N GLY A 483 -1.96 27.80 -10.55
CA GLY A 483 -1.65 29.20 -10.75
C GLY A 483 -0.34 29.66 -10.11
N GLU A 484 -0.43 30.52 -9.12
CA GLU A 484 0.67 31.33 -8.59
C GLU A 484 1.81 30.51 -7.99
N ASP A 485 1.54 29.32 -7.44
CA ASP A 485 2.54 28.42 -6.87
C ASP A 485 3.57 27.93 -7.92
N GLY A 486 3.19 27.97 -9.19
CA GLY A 486 4.10 27.73 -10.31
C GLY A 486 4.46 26.27 -10.56
N PRO A 487 5.48 26.01 -11.40
CA PRO A 487 5.79 24.69 -11.96
C PRO A 487 6.04 23.60 -10.91
N THR A 488 6.56 23.94 -9.73
CA THR A 488 6.83 22.97 -8.65
C THR A 488 5.55 22.38 -8.03
N HIS A 489 4.40 23.01 -8.28
CA HIS A 489 3.08 22.59 -7.75
C HIS A 489 2.06 22.34 -8.87
N GLN A 490 2.45 22.48 -10.12
CA GLN A 490 1.60 22.31 -11.30
C GLN A 490 1.87 20.97 -11.99
N PRO A 491 1.04 19.93 -11.75
CA PRO A 491 1.21 18.64 -12.41
C PRO A 491 0.95 18.76 -13.91
N VAL A 492 1.76 18.08 -14.71
CA VAL A 492 1.65 17.99 -16.18
C VAL A 492 1.62 16.52 -16.61
N GLU A 493 2.67 15.77 -16.31
CA GLU A 493 2.84 14.36 -16.69
C GLU A 493 2.16 13.38 -15.73
N HIS A 494 1.80 13.80 -14.55
CA HIS A 494 1.32 12.96 -13.44
C HIS A 494 0.09 12.13 -13.81
N LEU A 495 -0.88 12.76 -14.50
CA LEU A 495 -2.12 12.07 -14.89
C LEU A 495 -1.85 10.93 -15.87
N ALA A 496 -1.07 11.20 -16.95
CA ALA A 496 -0.66 10.17 -17.90
C ALA A 496 0.13 9.06 -17.19
N SER A 497 1.03 9.43 -16.27
CA SER A 497 1.89 8.50 -15.55
C SER A 497 1.12 7.59 -14.58
N LEU A 498 0.03 8.05 -13.96
CA LEU A 498 -0.83 7.20 -13.13
C LEU A 498 -1.70 6.27 -13.97
N ARG A 499 -2.24 6.74 -15.10
CA ARG A 499 -3.07 5.94 -16.02
C ARG A 499 -2.37 4.71 -16.61
N ILE A 500 -1.03 4.70 -16.65
CA ILE A 500 -0.26 3.55 -17.14
C ILE A 500 0.07 2.51 -16.06
N ILE A 501 -0.26 2.75 -14.79
CA ILE A 501 -0.11 1.74 -13.74
C ILE A 501 -1.25 0.73 -13.91
N PRO A 502 -0.95 -0.57 -14.13
CA PRO A 502 -1.99 -1.60 -14.21
C PRO A 502 -2.82 -1.63 -12.93
N ASP A 503 -4.12 -1.91 -13.07
CA ASP A 503 -5.08 -2.09 -11.97
C ASP A 503 -5.22 -0.89 -11.01
N LEU A 504 -4.74 0.29 -11.41
CA LEU A 504 -5.03 1.54 -10.72
C LEU A 504 -6.22 2.23 -11.39
N HIS A 505 -7.31 2.38 -10.65
CA HIS A 505 -8.46 3.15 -11.10
C HIS A 505 -8.19 4.65 -10.96
N VAL A 506 -8.17 5.39 -12.10
CA VAL A 506 -7.85 6.83 -12.13
C VAL A 506 -9.08 7.61 -12.57
N VAL A 507 -9.58 8.51 -11.71
CA VAL A 507 -10.78 9.30 -11.95
C VAL A 507 -10.50 10.79 -11.79
N ARG A 508 -10.75 11.59 -12.83
CA ARG A 508 -10.65 13.05 -12.82
C ARG A 508 -12.01 13.68 -13.13
N PRO A 509 -12.85 13.93 -12.11
CA PRO A 509 -14.22 14.41 -12.28
C PRO A 509 -14.28 15.85 -12.80
N ALA A 510 -15.26 16.12 -13.68
CA ALA A 510 -15.45 17.42 -14.32
C ALA A 510 -16.01 18.49 -13.39
N ASP A 511 -16.85 18.11 -12.45
CA ASP A 511 -17.57 19.00 -11.55
C ASP A 511 -17.99 18.30 -10.25
N SER A 512 -18.81 18.97 -9.44
CA SER A 512 -19.24 18.44 -8.15
C SER A 512 -20.19 17.23 -8.27
N ASN A 513 -21.00 17.12 -9.32
CA ASN A 513 -21.84 15.96 -9.54
C ASN A 513 -21.01 14.72 -9.88
N GLU A 514 -20.06 14.86 -10.81
CA GLU A 514 -19.12 13.77 -11.08
C GLU A 514 -18.27 13.44 -9.84
N THR A 515 -17.87 14.43 -9.01
CA THR A 515 -17.10 14.19 -7.78
C THR A 515 -17.87 13.34 -6.79
N ALA A 516 -19.15 13.61 -6.58
CA ALA A 516 -20.01 12.83 -5.69
C ALA A 516 -20.15 11.38 -6.17
N GLN A 517 -20.32 11.17 -7.47
CA GLN A 517 -20.38 9.83 -8.05
C GLN A 517 -19.01 9.14 -8.06
N ALA A 518 -17.92 9.86 -8.29
CA ALA A 518 -16.55 9.34 -8.22
C ALA A 518 -16.19 8.85 -6.82
N TRP A 519 -16.60 9.57 -5.77
CA TRP A 519 -16.45 9.09 -4.39
C TRP A 519 -17.20 7.78 -4.17
N ARG A 520 -18.45 7.70 -4.62
CA ARG A 520 -19.25 6.48 -4.49
C ARG A 520 -18.58 5.32 -5.24
N ASP A 521 -18.17 5.55 -6.49
CA ASP A 521 -17.50 4.54 -7.32
C ASP A 521 -16.20 4.06 -6.67
N ALA A 522 -15.37 4.97 -6.14
CA ALA A 522 -14.14 4.63 -5.40
C ALA A 522 -14.43 3.80 -4.14
N ALA A 523 -15.49 4.13 -3.39
CA ALA A 523 -15.89 3.36 -2.21
C ALA A 523 -16.46 1.97 -2.57
N ASP A 524 -16.96 1.79 -3.79
CA ASP A 524 -17.47 0.52 -4.30
C ASP A 524 -16.40 -0.30 -5.02
N HIS A 525 -15.41 0.36 -5.64
CA HIS A 525 -14.34 -0.29 -6.40
C HIS A 525 -13.51 -1.24 -5.52
N ASP A 526 -13.20 -2.42 -6.06
CA ASP A 526 -12.37 -3.42 -5.39
C ASP A 526 -10.93 -3.32 -5.89
N GLY A 527 -10.19 -2.39 -5.32
CA GLY A 527 -8.82 -2.04 -5.68
C GLY A 527 -8.48 -0.58 -5.37
N PRO A 528 -7.26 -0.13 -5.68
CA PRO A 528 -6.86 1.24 -5.41
C PRO A 528 -7.48 2.23 -6.41
N THR A 529 -7.90 3.38 -5.90
CA THR A 529 -8.45 4.48 -6.71
C THR A 529 -7.67 5.77 -6.46
N ALA A 530 -7.35 6.49 -7.54
CA ALA A 530 -6.82 7.84 -7.51
C ALA A 530 -7.89 8.84 -7.97
N LEU A 531 -8.36 9.69 -7.07
CA LEU A 531 -9.32 10.77 -7.33
C LEU A 531 -8.56 12.08 -7.52
N ILE A 532 -8.63 12.67 -8.70
CA ILE A 532 -7.89 13.86 -9.10
C ILE A 532 -8.80 15.08 -9.13
N LEU A 533 -8.61 16.02 -8.20
CA LEU A 533 -9.55 17.08 -7.87
C LEU A 533 -8.98 18.48 -8.13
N SER A 534 -9.83 19.38 -8.65
CA SER A 534 -9.47 20.77 -8.94
C SER A 534 -9.33 21.63 -7.68
N ARG A 535 -8.41 22.60 -7.73
CA ARG A 535 -8.33 23.71 -6.75
C ARG A 535 -9.37 24.80 -7.05
N GLN A 536 -9.52 25.13 -8.32
CA GLN A 536 -10.42 26.18 -8.80
C GLN A 536 -11.88 25.72 -8.77
N SER A 537 -12.80 26.66 -8.57
CA SER A 537 -14.23 26.41 -8.69
C SER A 537 -14.61 26.18 -10.14
N LEU A 538 -15.47 25.22 -10.38
CA LEU A 538 -15.93 24.79 -11.72
C LEU A 538 -17.45 24.92 -11.78
N PRO A 539 -18.01 25.32 -12.94
CA PRO A 539 -19.46 25.29 -13.17
C PRO A 539 -19.95 23.83 -13.22
N ILE A 540 -21.18 23.60 -12.81
CA ILE A 540 -21.82 22.31 -12.92
C ILE A 540 -22.31 22.12 -14.37
N THR A 541 -21.75 21.14 -15.05
CA THR A 541 -22.03 20.84 -16.47
C THR A 541 -22.51 19.41 -16.69
N THR A 542 -22.41 18.55 -15.66
CA THR A 542 -22.74 17.12 -15.75
C THR A 542 -23.79 16.72 -14.70
N ASP A 543 -24.42 15.58 -14.93
CA ASP A 543 -25.28 14.92 -13.95
C ASP A 543 -24.55 13.81 -13.16
N GLY A 544 -23.25 13.62 -13.40
CA GLY A 544 -22.42 12.60 -12.80
C GLY A 544 -22.51 11.20 -13.42
N SER A 545 -23.36 10.98 -14.42
CA SER A 545 -23.59 9.65 -14.99
C SER A 545 -22.38 9.07 -15.72
N ALA A 546 -21.48 9.92 -16.24
CA ALA A 546 -20.28 9.51 -16.97
C ALA A 546 -19.31 8.66 -16.10
N ILE A 547 -19.34 8.80 -14.78
CA ILE A 547 -18.50 8.02 -13.85
C ILE A 547 -18.77 6.52 -13.98
N ALA A 548 -20.02 6.11 -14.11
CA ALA A 548 -20.38 4.69 -14.15
C ALA A 548 -19.77 3.94 -15.35
N THR A 549 -19.53 4.65 -16.46
CA THR A 549 -19.03 4.11 -17.72
C THR A 549 -17.65 4.62 -18.12
N GLY A 550 -17.07 5.52 -17.32
CA GLY A 550 -15.78 6.14 -17.57
C GLY A 550 -15.77 7.24 -18.62
N ALA A 551 -16.82 7.31 -19.47
CA ALA A 551 -17.09 8.41 -20.39
C ALA A 551 -18.58 8.52 -20.68
N GLY A 552 -19.06 9.75 -20.89
CA GLY A 552 -20.47 10.00 -21.20
C GLY A 552 -20.65 11.24 -22.06
N VAL A 553 -21.68 11.21 -22.92
CA VAL A 553 -22.06 12.36 -23.72
C VAL A 553 -22.93 13.28 -22.88
N ILE A 554 -22.42 14.48 -22.59
CA ILE A 554 -23.07 15.47 -21.72
C ILE A 554 -23.83 16.56 -22.49
N ARG A 555 -23.52 16.74 -23.79
CA ARG A 555 -24.21 17.66 -24.68
C ARG A 555 -24.21 17.12 -26.12
N ARG A 556 -25.34 17.22 -26.79
CA ARG A 556 -25.48 16.98 -28.24
C ARG A 556 -26.28 18.09 -28.87
N THR A 557 -25.91 18.48 -30.07
CA THR A 557 -26.78 19.25 -30.97
C THR A 557 -27.83 18.32 -31.57
N THR A 558 -28.94 18.89 -32.11
CA THR A 558 -30.01 18.13 -32.76
C THR A 558 -29.57 17.55 -34.11
N ALA A 559 -28.56 18.09 -34.76
CA ALA A 559 -27.97 17.61 -36.00
C ALA A 559 -26.92 16.52 -35.75
N THR A 560 -26.54 15.77 -36.80
CA THR A 560 -25.41 14.83 -36.75
C THR A 560 -24.13 15.58 -36.40
N ALA A 561 -23.40 15.14 -35.39
CA ALA A 561 -22.18 15.79 -34.97
C ALA A 561 -21.11 15.76 -36.06
N GLN A 562 -20.50 16.90 -36.32
CA GLN A 562 -19.37 17.07 -37.23
C GLN A 562 -18.03 16.96 -36.47
N ILE A 563 -18.05 17.03 -35.13
CA ILE A 563 -16.91 16.89 -34.26
C ILE A 563 -17.32 16.41 -32.86
N VAL A 564 -16.47 15.65 -32.25
CA VAL A 564 -16.56 15.31 -30.81
C VAL A 564 -15.49 16.11 -30.06
N LEU A 565 -15.90 16.85 -29.04
CA LEU A 565 -15.02 17.49 -28.06
C LEU A 565 -15.01 16.63 -26.80
N VAL A 566 -13.87 16.06 -26.45
CA VAL A 566 -13.74 15.24 -25.22
C VAL A 566 -12.83 15.93 -24.22
N GLY A 567 -13.31 16.07 -23.00
CA GLY A 567 -12.54 16.64 -21.89
C GLY A 567 -12.53 15.77 -20.65
N THR A 568 -11.59 16.05 -19.75
CA THR A 568 -11.57 15.51 -18.39
C THR A 568 -11.44 16.65 -17.40
N GLY A 569 -11.89 16.46 -16.16
CA GLY A 569 -11.75 17.48 -15.13
C GLY A 569 -12.26 18.86 -15.57
N SER A 570 -11.53 19.89 -15.21
CA SER A 570 -11.91 21.30 -15.47
C SER A 570 -12.10 21.63 -16.94
N GLU A 571 -11.49 20.89 -17.87
CA GLU A 571 -11.53 21.18 -19.30
C GLU A 571 -12.84 20.75 -19.97
N VAL A 572 -13.66 19.93 -19.30
CA VAL A 572 -15.01 19.62 -19.75
C VAL A 572 -15.85 20.90 -19.91
N SER A 573 -15.67 21.87 -19.00
CA SER A 573 -16.37 23.15 -19.10
C SER A 573 -15.92 23.98 -20.29
N LEU A 574 -14.62 23.89 -20.69
CA LEU A 574 -14.12 24.54 -21.91
C LEU A 574 -14.75 23.90 -23.16
N CYS A 575 -14.81 22.58 -23.21
CA CYS A 575 -15.49 21.85 -24.31
C CYS A 575 -16.97 22.24 -24.40
N PHE A 576 -17.64 22.37 -23.26
CA PHE A 576 -19.06 22.74 -23.22
C PHE A 576 -19.31 24.15 -23.77
N GLN A 577 -18.44 25.14 -23.41
CA GLN A 577 -18.52 26.51 -23.90
C GLN A 577 -18.12 26.60 -25.38
N ALA A 578 -17.08 25.88 -25.81
CA ALA A 578 -16.67 25.82 -27.21
C ALA A 578 -17.76 25.24 -28.11
N ALA A 579 -18.46 24.20 -27.65
CA ALA A 579 -19.59 23.63 -28.37
C ALA A 579 -20.73 24.64 -28.59
N ALA A 580 -20.97 25.53 -27.64
CA ALA A 580 -21.98 26.60 -27.82
C ALA A 580 -21.56 27.60 -28.92
N GLN A 581 -20.28 28.02 -28.97
CA GLN A 581 -19.79 28.92 -30.02
C GLN A 581 -19.73 28.25 -31.39
N LEU A 582 -19.39 26.95 -31.46
CA LEU A 582 -19.45 26.17 -32.69
C LEU A 582 -20.91 26.08 -33.24
N GLU A 583 -21.90 25.88 -32.38
CA GLU A 583 -23.30 25.83 -32.73
C GLU A 583 -23.81 27.17 -33.28
N GLU A 584 -23.41 28.31 -32.70
CA GLU A 584 -23.65 29.64 -33.22
C GLU A 584 -23.09 29.84 -34.63
N SER A 585 -22.00 29.14 -34.95
CA SER A 585 -21.33 29.13 -36.26
C SER A 585 -21.94 28.06 -37.22
N GLY A 586 -22.99 27.34 -36.80
CA GLY A 586 -23.64 26.30 -37.60
C GLY A 586 -22.92 24.95 -37.62
N ILE A 587 -21.97 24.74 -36.72
CA ILE A 587 -21.20 23.49 -36.59
C ILE A 587 -21.79 22.65 -35.49
N ALA A 588 -22.34 21.48 -35.86
CA ALA A 588 -22.88 20.51 -34.93
C ALA A 588 -21.76 19.78 -34.17
N SER A 589 -21.79 19.81 -32.84
CA SER A 589 -20.81 19.17 -31.99
C SER A 589 -21.41 18.26 -30.92
N GLN A 590 -20.62 17.32 -30.46
CA GLN A 590 -20.92 16.47 -29.30
C GLN A 590 -19.86 16.73 -28.22
N VAL A 591 -20.26 16.92 -26.97
CA VAL A 591 -19.35 17.06 -25.83
C VAL A 591 -19.39 15.79 -25.00
N VAL A 592 -18.19 15.29 -24.69
CA VAL A 592 -17.96 14.09 -23.88
C VAL A 592 -17.17 14.46 -22.62
N SER A 593 -17.68 14.08 -21.46
CA SER A 593 -16.87 13.97 -20.24
C SER A 593 -16.28 12.58 -20.18
N MET A 594 -14.95 12.48 -20.01
CA MET A 594 -14.23 11.19 -19.94
C MET A 594 -13.41 11.09 -18.64
N PRO A 595 -14.04 11.01 -17.47
CA PRO A 595 -13.35 11.05 -16.18
C PRO A 595 -12.43 9.85 -15.93
N SER A 596 -12.65 8.68 -16.55
CA SER A 596 -11.85 7.47 -16.30
C SER A 596 -11.62 6.63 -17.55
N TRP A 597 -10.36 6.47 -17.93
CA TRP A 597 -9.99 5.68 -19.12
C TRP A 597 -10.14 4.17 -18.91
N ASP A 598 -9.69 3.66 -17.76
CA ASP A 598 -9.75 2.24 -17.41
C ASP A 598 -11.21 1.73 -17.37
N ARG A 599 -12.11 2.51 -16.77
CA ARG A 599 -13.53 2.21 -16.74
C ARG A 599 -14.12 2.22 -18.15
N PHE A 600 -13.79 3.23 -18.96
CA PHE A 600 -14.25 3.30 -20.35
C PHE A 600 -13.76 2.14 -21.20
N GLU A 601 -12.49 1.71 -20.99
CA GLU A 601 -11.93 0.56 -21.71
C GLU A 601 -12.67 -0.76 -21.39
N SER A 602 -13.23 -0.90 -20.21
CA SER A 602 -14.03 -2.07 -19.83
C SER A 602 -15.43 -2.13 -20.49
N MET A 603 -15.86 -1.04 -21.13
CA MET A 603 -17.17 -0.99 -21.79
C MET A 603 -17.17 -1.73 -23.13
N SER A 604 -18.36 -2.14 -23.57
CA SER A 604 -18.54 -2.79 -24.88
C SER A 604 -18.20 -1.85 -26.05
N ASP A 605 -17.76 -2.42 -27.16
CA ASP A 605 -17.47 -1.66 -28.38
C ASP A 605 -18.70 -0.88 -28.90
N ASP A 606 -19.91 -1.43 -28.71
CA ASP A 606 -21.13 -0.73 -29.09
C ASP A 606 -21.34 0.53 -28.26
N PHE A 607 -21.10 0.46 -26.92
CA PHE A 607 -21.15 1.64 -26.07
C PHE A 607 -20.07 2.65 -26.47
N LYS A 608 -18.81 2.22 -26.68
CA LYS A 608 -17.71 3.09 -27.10
C LYS A 608 -18.05 3.85 -28.40
N ARG A 609 -18.74 3.19 -29.32
CA ARG A 609 -19.24 3.81 -30.58
C ARG A 609 -20.35 4.84 -30.36
N THR A 610 -21.13 4.75 -29.29
CA THR A 610 -22.12 5.79 -28.96
C THR A 610 -21.47 7.07 -28.45
N VAL A 611 -20.29 6.91 -27.78
CA VAL A 611 -19.48 8.02 -27.26
C VAL A 611 -18.58 8.62 -28.34
N PHE A 612 -17.92 7.78 -29.14
CA PHE A 612 -17.07 8.18 -30.27
C PHE A 612 -17.58 7.57 -31.57
N PRO A 613 -18.54 8.26 -32.28
CA PRO A 613 -19.11 7.76 -33.52
C PRO A 613 -18.05 7.65 -34.63
N ARG A 614 -18.11 6.57 -35.40
CA ARG A 614 -17.16 6.36 -36.52
C ARG A 614 -17.24 7.48 -37.55
N GLY A 615 -16.07 7.95 -37.99
CA GLY A 615 -15.99 8.95 -39.04
C GLY A 615 -16.36 10.37 -38.61
N VAL A 616 -16.45 10.60 -37.31
CA VAL A 616 -16.53 11.94 -36.71
C VAL A 616 -15.20 12.23 -36.03
N PRO A 617 -14.48 13.29 -36.42
CA PRO A 617 -13.20 13.65 -35.82
C PRO A 617 -13.38 13.98 -34.32
N VAL A 618 -12.35 13.63 -33.55
CA VAL A 618 -12.33 13.78 -32.08
C VAL A 618 -11.19 14.72 -31.68
N LEU A 619 -11.53 15.78 -30.95
CA LEU A 619 -10.56 16.70 -30.34
C LEU A 619 -10.59 16.52 -28.81
N SER A 620 -9.45 16.13 -28.24
CA SER A 620 -9.31 16.06 -26.78
C SER A 620 -8.79 17.38 -26.18
N VAL A 621 -9.25 17.68 -24.96
CA VAL A 621 -8.85 18.88 -24.19
C VAL A 621 -8.58 18.49 -22.75
N GLU A 622 -7.31 18.57 -22.32
CA GLU A 622 -6.89 18.19 -20.98
C GLU A 622 -5.70 19.03 -20.50
N ALA A 623 -5.78 19.58 -19.30
CA ALA A 623 -4.67 20.33 -18.66
C ALA A 623 -3.60 19.36 -18.10
N GLY A 624 -3.00 18.61 -18.99
CA GLY A 624 -1.97 17.62 -18.75
C GLY A 624 -1.26 17.25 -20.04
N SER A 625 -0.30 16.33 -19.98
CA SER A 625 0.42 15.86 -21.17
C SER A 625 -0.54 15.23 -22.19
N THR A 626 -0.30 15.49 -23.47
CA THR A 626 -1.06 14.87 -24.58
C THR A 626 -0.77 13.37 -24.74
N PHE A 627 0.21 12.84 -24.00
CA PHE A 627 0.61 11.45 -24.06
C PHE A 627 -0.56 10.48 -23.79
N GLY A 628 -0.81 9.58 -24.73
CA GLY A 628 -1.85 8.56 -24.66
C GLY A 628 -3.19 8.97 -25.30
N TRP A 629 -3.47 10.25 -25.52
CA TRP A 629 -4.73 10.70 -26.11
C TRP A 629 -4.94 10.24 -27.56
N SER A 630 -3.87 9.95 -28.31
CA SER A 630 -3.95 9.38 -29.66
C SER A 630 -4.73 8.05 -29.74
N LYS A 631 -4.99 7.41 -28.61
CA LYS A 631 -5.87 6.24 -28.53
C LYS A 631 -7.35 6.58 -28.78
N TYR A 632 -7.76 7.82 -28.51
CA TYR A 632 -9.17 8.25 -28.54
C TYR A 632 -9.43 9.45 -29.41
N ALA A 633 -8.41 10.27 -29.68
CA ALA A 633 -8.55 11.56 -30.35
C ALA A 633 -7.63 11.67 -31.56
N ASP A 634 -8.13 12.35 -32.61
CA ASP A 634 -7.37 12.66 -33.82
C ASP A 634 -6.44 13.85 -33.61
N GLN A 635 -6.82 14.77 -32.70
CA GLN A 635 -5.99 15.90 -32.27
C GLN A 635 -6.21 16.15 -30.77
N SER A 636 -5.16 16.69 -30.10
CA SER A 636 -5.20 16.97 -28.66
C SER A 636 -4.76 18.39 -28.35
N ILE A 637 -5.47 19.07 -27.47
CA ILE A 637 -5.06 20.28 -26.79
C ILE A 637 -4.65 19.87 -25.38
N GLY A 638 -3.37 19.98 -25.08
CA GLY A 638 -2.78 19.62 -23.78
C GLY A 638 -1.58 20.47 -23.45
N ILE A 639 -0.80 20.05 -22.49
CA ILE A 639 0.39 20.75 -21.98
C ILE A 639 1.57 19.79 -22.01
N ASP A 640 2.51 19.99 -22.96
CA ASP A 640 3.71 19.17 -23.10
C ASP A 640 4.97 19.99 -22.71
N ARG A 641 4.85 20.83 -21.70
CA ARG A 641 5.89 21.65 -21.10
C ARG A 641 5.53 21.98 -19.65
N PHE A 642 6.51 22.35 -18.84
CA PHE A 642 6.22 22.88 -17.50
C PHE A 642 5.41 24.17 -17.57
N GLY A 643 4.60 24.38 -16.51
CA GLY A 643 3.79 25.57 -16.35
C GLY A 643 4.59 26.85 -16.03
N ALA A 644 3.92 27.81 -15.42
CA ALA A 644 4.51 29.08 -15.01
C ALA A 644 3.76 29.68 -13.82
N SER A 645 4.42 30.54 -13.04
CA SER A 645 3.79 31.30 -11.95
C SER A 645 3.05 32.51 -12.50
N ALA A 646 1.72 32.49 -12.42
CA ALA A 646 0.81 33.60 -12.71
C ALA A 646 -0.58 33.22 -12.19
N PRO A 647 -1.59 34.11 -12.19
CA PRO A 647 -2.98 33.72 -11.91
C PRO A 647 -3.41 32.54 -12.78
N GLY A 648 -4.10 31.55 -12.19
CA GLY A 648 -4.37 30.27 -12.84
C GLY A 648 -5.06 30.37 -14.19
N ASN A 649 -6.04 31.28 -14.32
CA ASN A 649 -6.71 31.57 -15.60
C ASN A 649 -5.75 32.13 -16.67
N VAL A 650 -4.77 32.93 -16.28
CA VAL A 650 -3.73 33.46 -17.20
C VAL A 650 -2.82 32.32 -17.67
N VAL A 651 -2.41 31.44 -16.74
CA VAL A 651 -1.56 30.27 -17.09
C VAL A 651 -2.31 29.38 -18.07
N MET A 652 -3.56 29.01 -17.76
CA MET A 652 -4.40 28.18 -18.64
C MET A 652 -4.50 28.77 -20.03
N GLN A 653 -4.86 30.06 -20.14
CA GLN A 653 -4.98 30.73 -21.43
C GLN A 653 -3.65 30.78 -22.21
N LYS A 654 -2.53 31.13 -21.55
CA LYS A 654 -1.22 31.23 -22.17
C LYS A 654 -0.65 29.88 -22.64
N LEU A 655 -1.09 28.80 -22.01
CA LEU A 655 -0.75 27.42 -22.38
C LEU A 655 -1.76 26.78 -23.36
N GLY A 656 -2.67 27.58 -23.95
CA GLY A 656 -3.57 27.13 -24.99
C GLY A 656 -4.91 26.55 -24.51
N LEU A 657 -5.13 26.52 -23.20
CA LEU A 657 -6.38 26.01 -22.63
C LEU A 657 -7.39 27.16 -22.53
N SER A 658 -8.04 27.47 -23.65
CA SER A 658 -9.04 28.52 -23.76
C SER A 658 -10.17 28.10 -24.72
N VAL A 659 -11.36 28.62 -24.51
CA VAL A 659 -12.53 28.35 -25.37
C VAL A 659 -12.21 28.69 -26.82
N GLN A 660 -11.58 29.83 -27.07
CA GLN A 660 -11.21 30.29 -28.41
C GLN A 660 -10.30 29.29 -29.12
N HIS A 661 -9.27 28.80 -28.45
CA HIS A 661 -8.32 27.84 -29.04
C HIS A 661 -9.00 26.48 -29.33
N VAL A 662 -9.94 26.04 -28.47
CA VAL A 662 -10.71 24.83 -28.70
C VAL A 662 -11.59 24.98 -29.96
N VAL A 663 -12.26 26.13 -30.14
CA VAL A 663 -13.08 26.43 -31.31
C VAL A 663 -12.22 26.45 -32.60
N GLU A 664 -11.10 27.16 -32.58
CA GLU A 664 -10.20 27.24 -33.75
C GLU A 664 -9.63 25.87 -34.13
N SER A 665 -9.18 25.09 -33.15
CA SER A 665 -8.68 23.74 -33.38
C SER A 665 -9.75 22.79 -33.91
N ALA A 666 -10.99 22.89 -33.39
CA ALA A 666 -12.12 22.10 -33.85
C ALA A 666 -12.45 22.40 -35.32
N ILE A 667 -12.50 23.66 -35.70
CA ILE A 667 -12.73 24.09 -37.11
C ILE A 667 -11.62 23.55 -38.02
N GLY A 668 -10.35 23.74 -37.63
CA GLY A 668 -9.22 23.25 -38.40
C GLY A 668 -9.23 21.74 -38.59
N LEU A 669 -9.60 20.99 -37.55
CA LEU A 669 -9.70 19.53 -37.61
C LEU A 669 -10.82 19.08 -38.57
N ILE A 670 -11.99 19.71 -38.54
CA ILE A 670 -13.11 19.44 -39.48
C ILE A 670 -12.71 19.70 -40.92
N GLU A 671 -11.97 20.80 -41.16
CA GLU A 671 -11.52 21.17 -42.52
C GLU A 671 -10.50 20.18 -43.08
N SER A 672 -9.53 19.76 -42.25
CA SER A 672 -8.51 18.77 -42.62
C SER A 672 -9.14 17.38 -42.90
N ASP A 673 -10.14 16.95 -42.13
CA ASP A 673 -10.85 15.69 -42.35
C ASP A 673 -11.62 15.70 -43.69
N LYS A 674 -12.23 16.84 -44.08
CA LYS A 674 -12.88 17.00 -45.38
C LYS A 674 -11.93 16.96 -46.57
N GLN A 675 -10.66 17.39 -46.39
CA GLN A 675 -9.65 17.35 -47.42
C GLN A 675 -8.96 15.99 -47.56
N GLY A 676 -8.95 15.18 -46.46
CA GLY A 676 -8.36 13.85 -46.45
C GLY A 676 -9.29 12.73 -46.89
N ARG A 677 -10.59 13.02 -47.03
CA ARG A 677 -11.60 12.15 -47.58
C ARG A 677 -11.81 12.46 -49.08
#